data_337a0c5ed9668b00c3ec63460fcd19d2
#
_entry.id   337a0c5ed9668b00c3ec63460fcd19d2
#
_cell.length_a   1.000
_cell.length_b   1.000
_cell.length_c   1.000
_cell.angle_alpha   90.00
_cell.angle_beta   90.00
_cell.angle_gamma   90.00
#
_symmetry.space_group_name_H-M   'P 1'
#
loop_
_entity.id
_entity.type
_entity.pdbx_description
1 polymer ?
#
loop_
_entity_poly.entity_id
_entity_poly.type
_entity_poly.pdbx_seq_one_letter_code
_entity_poly.pdbx_strand_id
1 'polypeptide(L)'
;MLILTEKPSVAKDFASALGCPFRSSYYSNGQTEITNCVGHLFRLQEPDFYDERFKSWKEIPCIPEKFSYAINDGVKRQAELVTSLLRKHRNDAILIATDADREGEIIARECLEHAGITDFSRIKRFWVSQALTPEVVRNGIKAAKPLSEYDRLSKNGFARQHSDWLAGYNLTRYVSVAANKKLSIGRVKTAILSAIDMRCSQIQNFKSEKYYEFYGLFGKLHAAATCKGIYLSPENKTQFARGDLGEDLKADISKAAKVIENKTEKKETPAPQLYNLNAVQKDAFKLYGLSAEETLSVIQKLYEEYKCVSYPRTPSKVMGSSNVELVKNIFTELAETHPSLNDALKISDISLNNKRCFNDAKLEAHHALIPLKKLPAHANEVETQVYNLVLNRFKVAFAAPFVYNKQTVILSVNNHNYKVTGTQTLDLGWKKFSSTAPSPDSESEAEEHQVLENIDWNNLCLLDIETKEKFTKPPKYFNEASILAFMENPRSEDENGKLVGLGTQATRHTFIPELKANGYIKIENKNILIAPLGKTLVEAVRKSSIKSFADIAQTTEWERRLEENPQGFENEMKNFIRQAVAIPFEIGLPPDENEILCPLCKKPLRFGQTKSGYKNWYCAGYKDGCQFRIWENFNGGKLSERDVALLCSGKKTPAKKLCSKKTNKDYKARLYLDADFQIKMEFAD
;
A
#
# COMPACT_ATOMS: atom_id res chain seq x y z
N MET A 1 -26.05 -23.50 20.25
CA MET A 1 -25.52 -22.24 19.68
C MET A 1 -24.40 -22.53 18.71
N LEU A 2 -24.40 -21.91 17.53
CA LEU A 2 -23.28 -21.99 16.57
C LEU A 2 -22.44 -20.72 16.62
N ILE A 3 -21.11 -20.86 16.58
CA ILE A 3 -20.15 -19.73 16.41
C ILE A 3 -19.44 -19.91 15.08
N LEU A 4 -19.51 -18.92 14.21
CA LEU A 4 -18.83 -18.86 12.92
C LEU A 4 -17.69 -17.83 13.00
N THR A 5 -16.45 -18.29 12.85
CA THR A 5 -15.27 -17.44 12.81
C THR A 5 -14.69 -17.33 11.39
N GLU A 6 -13.76 -16.40 11.15
CA GLU A 6 -13.14 -16.23 9.84
C GLU A 6 -11.97 -17.19 9.60
N LYS A 7 -11.25 -17.54 10.67
CA LYS A 7 -9.98 -18.27 10.60
C LYS A 7 -9.93 -19.43 11.59
N PRO A 8 -9.18 -20.51 11.28
CA PRO A 8 -9.01 -21.63 12.21
C PRO A 8 -8.39 -21.22 13.55
N SER A 9 -7.45 -20.25 13.56
CA SER A 9 -6.82 -19.75 14.78
C SER A 9 -7.84 -19.12 15.73
N VAL A 10 -8.77 -18.31 15.19
CA VAL A 10 -9.85 -17.69 15.95
C VAL A 10 -10.83 -18.73 16.50
N ALA A 11 -11.19 -19.75 15.69
CA ALA A 11 -12.02 -20.85 16.16
C ALA A 11 -11.40 -21.59 17.35
N LYS A 12 -10.08 -21.78 17.33
CA LYS A 12 -9.32 -22.39 18.43
C LYS A 12 -9.33 -21.53 19.68
N ASP A 13 -9.22 -20.21 19.55
CA ASP A 13 -9.32 -19.27 20.68
C ASP A 13 -10.68 -19.35 21.37
N PHE A 14 -11.76 -19.32 20.57
CA PHE A 14 -13.13 -19.52 21.09
C PHE A 14 -13.33 -20.88 21.72
N ALA A 15 -12.83 -21.95 21.10
CA ALA A 15 -12.90 -23.30 21.62
C ALA A 15 -12.20 -23.44 22.98
N SER A 16 -11.01 -22.87 23.10
CA SER A 16 -10.27 -22.83 24.37
C SER A 16 -11.03 -22.04 25.45
N ALA A 17 -11.57 -20.87 25.10
CA ALA A 17 -12.29 -20.01 26.04
C ALA A 17 -13.60 -20.64 26.57
N LEU A 18 -14.24 -21.50 25.76
CA LEU A 18 -15.55 -22.12 26.04
C LEU A 18 -15.49 -23.60 26.39
N GLY A 19 -14.31 -24.20 26.45
CA GLY A 19 -14.11 -25.60 26.75
C GLY A 19 -14.73 -26.53 25.67
N CYS A 20 -14.57 -26.18 24.40
CA CYS A 20 -15.11 -27.00 23.28
C CYS A 20 -13.97 -27.83 22.67
N PRO A 21 -13.93 -29.16 22.86
CA PRO A 21 -12.95 -30.03 22.24
C PRO A 21 -13.17 -30.15 20.72
N PHE A 22 -12.08 -30.42 19.97
CA PHE A 22 -12.14 -30.65 18.54
C PHE A 22 -12.85 -31.97 18.20
N ARG A 23 -13.77 -31.93 17.22
CA ARG A 23 -14.60 -33.07 16.76
C ARG A 23 -14.41 -33.28 15.27
N SER A 24 -13.35 -33.92 14.87
CA SER A 24 -12.98 -34.27 13.47
C SER A 24 -12.90 -33.08 12.49
N SER A 25 -13.76 -32.07 12.56
CA SER A 25 -13.76 -30.95 11.60
C SER A 25 -14.26 -29.61 12.19
N TYR A 26 -14.80 -29.61 13.40
CA TYR A 26 -15.23 -28.42 14.15
C TYR A 26 -15.08 -28.66 15.65
N TYR A 27 -15.28 -27.63 16.48
CA TYR A 27 -15.21 -27.78 17.94
C TYR A 27 -16.62 -27.87 18.52
N SER A 28 -16.81 -28.72 19.55
CA SER A 28 -18.12 -28.83 20.20
C SER A 28 -18.00 -29.38 21.62
N ASN A 29 -18.79 -28.80 22.55
CA ASN A 29 -19.02 -29.31 23.89
C ASN A 29 -20.47 -29.82 24.09
N GLY A 30 -21.23 -30.02 23.01
CA GLY A 30 -22.63 -30.46 23.03
C GLY A 30 -23.64 -29.32 23.13
N GLN A 31 -23.28 -28.17 23.69
CA GLN A 31 -24.15 -26.98 23.78
C GLN A 31 -23.74 -25.89 22.76
N THR A 32 -22.47 -25.78 22.49
CA THR A 32 -21.87 -24.84 21.54
C THR A 32 -21.06 -25.59 20.49
N GLU A 33 -21.31 -25.27 19.24
CA GLU A 33 -20.51 -25.71 18.08
C GLU A 33 -19.78 -24.50 17.51
N ILE A 34 -18.48 -24.68 17.15
CA ILE A 34 -17.64 -23.62 16.63
C ILE A 34 -17.00 -24.09 15.34
N THR A 35 -17.20 -23.32 14.28
CA THR A 35 -16.57 -23.56 12.97
C THR A 35 -15.94 -22.28 12.44
N ASN A 36 -15.19 -22.40 11.35
CA ASN A 36 -14.49 -21.26 10.76
C ASN A 36 -14.63 -21.24 9.25
N CYS A 37 -14.49 -20.07 8.68
CA CYS A 37 -14.10 -19.88 7.29
C CYS A 37 -12.57 -20.01 7.13
N VAL A 38 -12.08 -19.82 5.92
CA VAL A 38 -10.63 -19.68 5.59
C VAL A 38 -10.48 -18.46 4.68
N GLY A 39 -11.01 -17.32 5.11
CA GLY A 39 -11.32 -16.18 4.26
C GLY A 39 -12.63 -16.41 3.50
N HIS A 40 -12.78 -15.80 2.32
CA HIS A 40 -13.98 -16.01 1.49
C HIS A 40 -14.13 -17.46 1.05
N LEU A 41 -15.21 -18.10 1.46
CA LEU A 41 -15.60 -19.43 1.00
C LEU A 41 -16.32 -19.37 -0.35
N PHE A 42 -16.87 -18.23 -0.68
CA PHE A 42 -17.67 -17.98 -1.86
C PHE A 42 -17.06 -16.85 -2.69
N ARG A 43 -17.34 -16.85 -3.98
CA ARG A 43 -17.04 -15.78 -4.93
C ARG A 43 -18.25 -15.53 -5.81
N LEU A 44 -18.35 -14.34 -6.35
CA LEU A 44 -19.37 -14.05 -7.36
C LEU A 44 -19.16 -14.97 -8.58
N GLN A 45 -20.27 -15.40 -9.17
CA GLN A 45 -20.28 -16.24 -10.36
C GLN A 45 -19.59 -15.56 -11.54
N GLU A 46 -19.01 -16.38 -12.43
CA GLU A 46 -18.45 -15.93 -13.68
C GLU A 46 -19.56 -15.47 -14.66
N PRO A 47 -19.27 -14.58 -15.61
CA PRO A 47 -20.28 -14.08 -16.55
C PRO A 47 -21.06 -15.16 -17.31
N ASP A 48 -20.42 -16.26 -17.71
CA ASP A 48 -21.04 -17.36 -18.44
C ASP A 48 -22.04 -18.19 -17.61
N PHE A 49 -22.04 -18.04 -16.29
CA PHE A 49 -23.10 -18.56 -15.44
C PHE A 49 -24.44 -17.86 -15.69
N TYR A 50 -24.45 -16.57 -15.97
CA TYR A 50 -25.67 -15.79 -16.18
C TYR A 50 -26.22 -15.97 -17.58
N ASP A 51 -25.35 -16.12 -18.60
CA ASP A 51 -25.72 -16.37 -19.97
C ASP A 51 -24.50 -16.98 -20.70
N GLU A 52 -24.71 -18.10 -21.39
CA GLU A 52 -23.66 -18.84 -22.09
C GLU A 52 -22.92 -18.01 -23.15
N ARG A 53 -23.55 -17.00 -23.75
CA ARG A 53 -22.92 -16.07 -24.69
C ARG A 53 -21.70 -15.38 -24.11
N PHE A 54 -21.65 -15.14 -22.79
CA PHE A 54 -20.54 -14.50 -22.10
C PHE A 54 -19.28 -15.38 -21.97
N LYS A 55 -19.28 -16.59 -22.51
CA LYS A 55 -18.03 -17.33 -22.78
C LYS A 55 -17.15 -16.57 -23.77
N SER A 56 -17.76 -15.83 -24.69
CA SER A 56 -17.05 -14.92 -25.59
C SER A 56 -16.72 -13.61 -24.87
N TRP A 57 -15.45 -13.21 -24.90
CA TRP A 57 -15.02 -11.93 -24.32
C TRP A 57 -15.54 -10.71 -25.09
N LYS A 58 -16.02 -10.91 -26.33
CA LYS A 58 -16.62 -9.85 -27.16
C LYS A 58 -18.03 -9.50 -26.72
N GLU A 59 -18.68 -10.40 -26.01
CA GLU A 59 -20.04 -10.21 -25.52
C GLU A 59 -20.02 -9.43 -24.19
N ILE A 60 -20.28 -8.15 -24.26
CA ILE A 60 -20.37 -7.19 -23.15
C ILE A 60 -21.49 -6.18 -23.43
N PRO A 61 -22.15 -5.61 -22.39
CA PRO A 61 -21.89 -5.81 -20.98
C PRO A 61 -22.60 -7.02 -20.37
N CYS A 62 -21.95 -7.68 -19.40
CA CYS A 62 -22.60 -8.59 -18.49
C CYS A 62 -23.03 -7.83 -17.22
N ILE A 63 -24.32 -7.64 -17.03
CA ILE A 63 -24.91 -6.92 -15.89
C ILE A 63 -26.03 -7.78 -15.33
N PRO A 64 -25.75 -8.64 -14.33
CA PRO A 64 -26.75 -9.49 -13.72
C PRO A 64 -27.87 -8.68 -13.03
N GLU A 65 -29.11 -9.14 -13.11
CA GLU A 65 -30.20 -8.58 -12.31
C GLU A 65 -29.98 -8.87 -10.83
N LYS A 66 -29.58 -10.11 -10.53
CA LYS A 66 -29.21 -10.56 -9.20
C LYS A 66 -27.87 -11.27 -9.26
N PHE A 67 -26.96 -10.90 -8.35
CA PHE A 67 -25.69 -11.59 -8.20
C PHE A 67 -25.89 -12.96 -7.54
N SER A 68 -25.09 -13.92 -7.97
CA SER A 68 -25.07 -15.30 -7.45
C SER A 68 -23.63 -15.68 -7.09
N TYR A 69 -23.51 -16.64 -6.19
CA TYR A 69 -22.21 -17.04 -5.64
C TYR A 69 -21.85 -18.47 -6.04
N ALA A 70 -20.59 -18.70 -6.29
CA ALA A 70 -19.95 -20.02 -6.44
C ALA A 70 -19.07 -20.30 -5.23
N ILE A 71 -18.85 -21.56 -4.91
CA ILE A 71 -17.83 -21.96 -3.94
C ILE A 71 -16.45 -21.69 -4.53
N ASN A 72 -15.55 -21.13 -3.74
CA ASN A 72 -14.15 -20.93 -4.14
C ASN A 72 -13.43 -22.26 -4.33
N ASP A 73 -12.58 -22.33 -5.35
CA ASP A 73 -11.76 -23.51 -5.62
C ASP A 73 -10.82 -23.79 -4.44
N GLY A 74 -10.65 -25.08 -4.11
CA GLY A 74 -9.78 -25.52 -3.01
C GLY A 74 -10.39 -25.47 -1.61
N VAL A 75 -11.53 -24.79 -1.38
CA VAL A 75 -12.20 -24.69 -0.05
C VAL A 75 -13.55 -25.38 0.02
N LYS A 76 -13.91 -26.17 -0.99
CA LYS A 76 -15.22 -26.81 -1.12
C LYS A 76 -15.65 -27.57 0.14
N ARG A 77 -14.78 -28.41 0.70
CA ARG A 77 -15.05 -29.18 1.92
C ARG A 77 -15.41 -28.29 3.11
N GLN A 78 -14.71 -27.16 3.27
CA GLN A 78 -14.96 -26.23 4.36
C GLN A 78 -16.26 -25.44 4.13
N ALA A 79 -16.53 -25.03 2.89
CA ALA A 79 -17.77 -24.36 2.53
C ALA A 79 -19.00 -25.26 2.77
N GLU A 80 -18.91 -26.53 2.40
CA GLU A 80 -19.98 -27.52 2.65
C GLU A 80 -20.20 -27.75 4.16
N LEU A 81 -19.11 -27.86 4.96
CA LEU A 81 -19.17 -27.99 6.41
C LEU A 81 -19.87 -26.77 7.04
N VAL A 82 -19.42 -25.56 6.74
CA VAL A 82 -19.99 -24.32 7.27
C VAL A 82 -21.47 -24.22 6.90
N THR A 83 -21.79 -24.48 5.64
CA THR A 83 -23.19 -24.46 5.16
C THR A 83 -24.06 -25.48 5.89
N SER A 84 -23.58 -26.71 6.10
CA SER A 84 -24.33 -27.74 6.81
C SER A 84 -24.57 -27.40 8.27
N LEU A 85 -23.58 -26.84 8.97
CA LEU A 85 -23.72 -26.39 10.35
C LEU A 85 -24.67 -25.19 10.48
N LEU A 86 -24.58 -24.22 9.58
CA LEU A 86 -25.52 -23.08 9.53
C LEU A 86 -26.97 -23.56 9.34
N ARG A 87 -27.21 -24.48 8.40
CA ARG A 87 -28.55 -25.08 8.17
C ARG A 87 -29.05 -25.87 9.38
N LYS A 88 -28.19 -26.63 10.05
CA LYS A 88 -28.48 -27.35 11.28
C LYS A 88 -28.99 -26.41 12.38
N HIS A 89 -28.31 -25.25 12.52
CA HIS A 89 -28.58 -24.24 13.56
C HIS A 89 -29.51 -23.10 13.11
N ARG A 90 -30.21 -23.22 11.99
CA ARG A 90 -31.01 -22.11 11.42
C ARG A 90 -32.06 -21.53 12.38
N ASN A 91 -32.53 -22.35 13.34
CA ASN A 91 -33.50 -21.95 14.35
C ASN A 91 -32.88 -21.66 15.74
N ASP A 92 -31.55 -21.80 15.86
CA ASP A 92 -30.81 -21.59 17.11
C ASP A 92 -30.13 -20.22 17.12
N ALA A 93 -29.53 -19.88 18.26
CA ALA A 93 -28.66 -18.71 18.34
C ALA A 93 -27.37 -18.94 17.53
N ILE A 94 -27.07 -18.01 16.65
CA ILE A 94 -25.81 -17.98 15.87
C ILE A 94 -25.03 -16.74 16.28
N LEU A 95 -23.72 -16.92 16.53
CA LEU A 95 -22.79 -15.84 16.76
C LEU A 95 -21.82 -15.74 15.59
N ILE A 96 -21.86 -14.62 14.89
CA ILE A 96 -20.88 -14.29 13.85
C ILE A 96 -19.66 -13.65 14.52
N ALA A 97 -18.53 -14.32 14.42
CA ALA A 97 -17.24 -13.93 15.01
C ALA A 97 -16.13 -13.90 13.95
N THR A 98 -16.47 -13.51 12.71
CA THR A 98 -15.52 -13.14 11.67
C THR A 98 -14.81 -11.83 12.04
N ASP A 99 -13.73 -11.47 11.38
CA ASP A 99 -12.96 -10.25 11.68
C ASP A 99 -13.90 -9.03 11.75
N ALA A 100 -13.60 -8.10 12.66
CA ALA A 100 -14.46 -6.96 12.94
C ALA A 100 -14.23 -5.84 11.91
N ASP A 101 -14.38 -6.15 10.63
CA ASP A 101 -14.26 -5.22 9.51
C ASP A 101 -15.30 -5.50 8.44
N ARG A 102 -15.27 -4.76 7.33
CA ARG A 102 -16.20 -4.89 6.21
C ARG A 102 -16.09 -6.24 5.52
N GLU A 103 -14.85 -6.73 5.34
CA GLU A 103 -14.61 -8.02 4.66
C GLU A 103 -15.13 -9.18 5.50
N GLY A 104 -14.86 -9.17 6.82
CA GLY A 104 -15.39 -10.18 7.73
C GLY A 104 -16.92 -10.19 7.79
N GLU A 105 -17.57 -9.02 7.66
CA GLU A 105 -19.04 -8.94 7.58
C GLU A 105 -19.55 -9.58 6.29
N ILE A 106 -18.93 -9.33 5.14
CA ILE A 106 -19.33 -9.92 3.85
C ILE A 106 -19.13 -11.44 3.87
N ILE A 107 -17.99 -11.93 4.34
CA ILE A 107 -17.71 -13.37 4.45
C ILE A 107 -18.83 -14.08 5.23
N ALA A 108 -19.25 -13.48 6.34
CA ALA A 108 -20.33 -14.05 7.15
C ALA A 108 -21.68 -14.03 6.42
N ARG A 109 -22.04 -12.90 5.79
CA ARG A 109 -23.32 -12.75 5.07
C ARG A 109 -23.40 -13.67 3.86
N GLU A 110 -22.32 -13.87 3.11
CA GLU A 110 -22.23 -14.84 2.01
C GLU A 110 -22.52 -16.26 2.52
N CYS A 111 -21.96 -16.64 3.67
CA CYS A 111 -22.22 -17.94 4.30
C CYS A 111 -23.69 -18.11 4.69
N LEU A 112 -24.31 -17.07 5.28
CA LEU A 112 -25.72 -17.08 5.66
C LEU A 112 -26.63 -17.16 4.44
N GLU A 113 -26.36 -16.37 3.39
CA GLU A 113 -27.11 -16.38 2.13
C GLU A 113 -27.04 -17.76 1.46
N HIS A 114 -25.82 -18.32 1.34
CA HIS A 114 -25.62 -19.65 0.75
C HIS A 114 -26.31 -20.78 1.55
N ALA A 115 -26.38 -20.63 2.88
CA ALA A 115 -27.13 -21.54 3.73
C ALA A 115 -28.65 -21.37 3.64
N GLY A 116 -29.14 -20.29 2.99
CA GLY A 116 -30.57 -19.96 2.86
C GLY A 116 -31.18 -19.40 4.16
N ILE A 117 -30.36 -18.76 5.00
CA ILE A 117 -30.82 -18.12 6.23
C ILE A 117 -31.20 -16.67 5.91
N THR A 118 -32.46 -16.33 6.07
CA THR A 118 -33.03 -15.00 5.80
C THR A 118 -33.50 -14.29 7.06
N ASP A 119 -33.78 -15.04 8.13
CA ASP A 119 -34.15 -14.50 9.44
C ASP A 119 -32.92 -14.32 10.32
N PHE A 120 -32.53 -13.07 10.56
CA PHE A 120 -31.37 -12.70 11.38
C PHE A 120 -31.71 -12.36 12.84
N SER A 121 -32.97 -12.53 13.27
CA SER A 121 -33.44 -12.15 14.61
C SER A 121 -32.68 -12.84 15.76
N ARG A 122 -32.12 -14.03 15.50
CA ARG A 122 -31.37 -14.83 16.47
C ARG A 122 -29.87 -14.78 16.26
N ILE A 123 -29.40 -13.94 15.32
CA ILE A 123 -27.99 -13.84 14.97
C ILE A 123 -27.39 -12.60 15.62
N LYS A 124 -26.28 -12.81 16.32
CA LYS A 124 -25.52 -11.73 16.94
C LYS A 124 -24.14 -11.62 16.30
N ARG A 125 -23.58 -10.42 16.36
CA ARG A 125 -22.25 -10.07 15.86
C ARG A 125 -21.30 -9.83 17.03
N PHE A 126 -20.25 -10.64 17.11
CA PHE A 126 -19.13 -10.43 18.01
C PHE A 126 -18.18 -9.40 17.37
N TRP A 127 -17.88 -8.33 18.10
CA TRP A 127 -17.08 -7.22 17.59
C TRP A 127 -16.09 -6.75 18.63
N VAL A 128 -14.80 -7.13 18.48
CA VAL A 128 -13.73 -6.74 19.41
C VAL A 128 -12.47 -6.36 18.64
N SER A 129 -11.70 -5.44 19.20
CA SER A 129 -10.43 -4.95 18.64
C SER A 129 -9.20 -5.51 19.36
N GLN A 130 -9.40 -6.20 20.47
CA GLN A 130 -8.35 -6.74 21.33
C GLN A 130 -7.92 -8.14 20.86
N ALA A 131 -6.74 -8.58 21.26
CA ALA A 131 -6.35 -9.97 21.08
C ALA A 131 -7.30 -10.90 21.86
N LEU A 132 -7.66 -12.02 21.23
CA LEU A 132 -8.65 -12.96 21.76
C LEU A 132 -8.06 -13.80 22.90
N THR A 133 -8.09 -13.25 24.11
CA THR A 133 -7.87 -14.02 25.35
C THR A 133 -9.20 -14.68 25.77
N PRO A 134 -9.17 -15.74 26.61
CA PRO A 134 -10.40 -16.35 27.11
C PRO A 134 -11.36 -15.38 27.79
N GLU A 135 -10.85 -14.35 28.45
CA GLU A 135 -11.65 -13.31 29.07
C GLU A 135 -12.30 -12.40 28.03
N VAL A 136 -11.53 -11.92 27.04
CA VAL A 136 -12.04 -11.07 25.94
C VAL A 136 -13.12 -11.81 25.15
N VAL A 137 -12.95 -13.11 24.88
CA VAL A 137 -13.95 -13.93 24.22
C VAL A 137 -15.24 -13.98 25.04
N ARG A 138 -15.18 -14.33 26.34
CA ARG A 138 -16.37 -14.42 27.17
C ARG A 138 -17.10 -13.08 27.32
N ASN A 139 -16.36 -11.99 27.50
CA ASN A 139 -16.94 -10.66 27.62
C ASN A 139 -17.51 -10.17 26.29
N GLY A 140 -16.84 -10.40 25.19
CA GLY A 140 -17.31 -10.05 23.85
C GLY A 140 -18.57 -10.82 23.42
N ILE A 141 -18.73 -12.09 23.84
CA ILE A 141 -20.00 -12.85 23.60
C ILE A 141 -21.15 -12.19 24.34
N LYS A 142 -20.96 -11.76 25.59
CA LYS A 142 -21.99 -11.05 26.38
C LYS A 142 -22.36 -9.71 25.75
N ALA A 143 -21.37 -9.00 25.20
CA ALA A 143 -21.53 -7.68 24.57
C ALA A 143 -21.97 -7.76 23.09
N ALA A 144 -22.10 -8.96 22.53
CA ALA A 144 -22.46 -9.15 21.11
C ALA A 144 -23.82 -8.54 20.79
N LYS A 145 -23.85 -7.73 19.74
CA LYS A 145 -25.03 -6.99 19.28
C LYS A 145 -25.82 -7.75 18.21
N PRO A 146 -27.10 -7.43 17.99
CA PRO A 146 -27.86 -7.96 16.87
C PRO A 146 -27.14 -7.75 15.53
N LEU A 147 -27.19 -8.74 14.64
CA LEU A 147 -26.53 -8.65 13.32
C LEU A 147 -27.08 -7.48 12.49
N SER A 148 -28.34 -7.09 12.70
CA SER A 148 -28.99 -5.96 12.01
C SER A 148 -28.32 -4.61 12.25
N GLU A 149 -27.61 -4.42 13.36
CA GLU A 149 -26.85 -3.18 13.60
C GLU A 149 -25.70 -2.99 12.57
N TYR A 150 -25.31 -4.06 11.87
CA TYR A 150 -24.24 -4.07 10.87
C TYR A 150 -24.77 -4.09 9.42
N ASP A 151 -26.07 -3.92 9.20
CA ASP A 151 -26.67 -3.95 7.86
C ASP A 151 -26.14 -2.86 6.93
N ARG A 152 -25.83 -1.67 7.46
CA ARG A 152 -25.20 -0.61 6.67
C ARG A 152 -23.81 -1.03 6.19
N LEU A 153 -23.02 -1.65 7.06
CA LEU A 153 -21.68 -2.15 6.72
C LEU A 153 -21.75 -3.24 5.66
N SER A 154 -22.71 -4.17 5.80
CA SER A 154 -23.00 -5.23 4.84
C SER A 154 -23.39 -4.66 3.47
N LYS A 155 -24.36 -3.74 3.41
CA LYS A 155 -24.79 -3.08 2.16
C LYS A 155 -23.63 -2.39 1.46
N ASN A 156 -22.78 -1.70 2.20
CA ASN A 156 -21.61 -1.03 1.67
C ASN A 156 -20.60 -2.04 1.09
N GLY A 157 -20.35 -3.14 1.79
CA GLY A 157 -19.46 -4.19 1.34
C GLY A 157 -19.94 -4.88 0.07
N PHE A 158 -21.22 -5.28 0.00
CA PHE A 158 -21.79 -5.89 -1.20
C PHE A 158 -21.80 -4.94 -2.39
N ALA A 159 -22.21 -3.68 -2.20
CA ALA A 159 -22.19 -2.70 -3.29
C ALA A 159 -20.79 -2.49 -3.84
N ARG A 160 -19.76 -2.51 -2.96
CA ARG A 160 -18.35 -2.49 -3.38
C ARG A 160 -17.98 -3.72 -4.20
N GLN A 161 -18.27 -4.91 -3.67
CA GLN A 161 -17.96 -6.19 -4.32
C GLN A 161 -18.62 -6.29 -5.69
N HIS A 162 -19.93 -5.95 -5.78
CA HIS A 162 -20.67 -5.94 -7.04
C HIS A 162 -20.13 -4.93 -8.03
N SER A 163 -19.83 -3.70 -7.59
CA SER A 163 -19.29 -2.64 -8.45
C SER A 163 -17.89 -2.98 -8.96
N ASP A 164 -17.04 -3.57 -8.11
CA ASP A 164 -15.71 -4.01 -8.50
C ASP A 164 -15.76 -5.20 -9.47
N TRP A 165 -16.71 -6.14 -9.28
CA TRP A 165 -16.98 -7.22 -10.24
C TRP A 165 -17.46 -6.68 -11.59
N LEU A 166 -18.48 -5.79 -11.59
CA LEU A 166 -19.02 -5.18 -12.80
C LEU A 166 -17.93 -4.46 -13.60
N ALA A 167 -17.15 -3.62 -12.93
CA ALA A 167 -16.05 -2.90 -13.55
C ALA A 167 -14.94 -3.86 -14.02
N GLY A 168 -14.53 -4.76 -13.15
CA GLY A 168 -13.44 -5.71 -13.40
C GLY A 168 -13.71 -6.60 -14.62
N TYR A 169 -14.86 -7.23 -14.70
CA TYR A 169 -15.18 -8.12 -15.80
C TYR A 169 -15.46 -7.37 -17.10
N ASN A 170 -16.36 -6.39 -17.07
CA ASN A 170 -16.77 -5.72 -18.30
C ASN A 170 -15.66 -4.88 -18.92
N LEU A 171 -14.98 -4.07 -18.10
CA LEU A 171 -13.94 -3.17 -18.60
C LEU A 171 -12.63 -3.89 -18.91
N THR A 172 -12.30 -4.96 -18.17
CA THR A 172 -11.18 -5.84 -18.53
C THR A 172 -11.40 -6.49 -19.90
N ARG A 173 -12.60 -7.00 -20.18
CA ARG A 173 -12.94 -7.55 -21.51
C ARG A 173 -12.92 -6.47 -22.58
N TYR A 174 -13.52 -5.32 -22.31
CA TYR A 174 -13.56 -4.18 -23.22
C TYR A 174 -12.15 -3.76 -23.69
N VAL A 175 -11.23 -3.51 -22.75
CA VAL A 175 -9.85 -3.13 -23.11
C VAL A 175 -9.06 -4.30 -23.71
N SER A 176 -9.30 -5.53 -23.25
CA SER A 176 -8.58 -6.70 -23.75
C SER A 176 -8.94 -7.04 -25.20
N VAL A 177 -10.20 -6.89 -25.55
CA VAL A 177 -10.67 -7.08 -26.94
C VAL A 177 -10.09 -5.99 -27.84
N ALA A 178 -10.14 -4.72 -27.40
CA ALA A 178 -9.55 -3.59 -28.12
C ALA A 178 -8.05 -3.74 -28.35
N ALA A 179 -7.33 -4.34 -27.42
CA ALA A 179 -5.88 -4.55 -27.47
C ALA A 179 -5.48 -5.89 -28.11
N ASN A 180 -6.44 -6.80 -28.35
CA ASN A 180 -6.16 -8.21 -28.68
C ASN A 180 -5.14 -8.88 -27.72
N LYS A 181 -5.14 -8.46 -26.44
CA LYS A 181 -4.26 -8.96 -25.37
C LYS A 181 -4.98 -8.80 -24.04
N LYS A 182 -4.82 -9.78 -23.13
CA LYS A 182 -5.42 -9.69 -21.79
C LYS A 182 -4.82 -8.50 -21.01
N LEU A 183 -5.67 -7.50 -20.73
CA LEU A 183 -5.35 -6.30 -19.95
C LEU A 183 -6.38 -6.16 -18.84
N SER A 184 -5.90 -6.00 -17.62
CA SER A 184 -6.77 -5.91 -16.44
C SER A 184 -7.05 -4.46 -16.05
N ILE A 185 -8.32 -4.13 -15.91
CA ILE A 185 -8.82 -2.86 -15.39
C ILE A 185 -9.43 -3.07 -14.01
N GLY A 186 -9.31 -2.08 -13.13
CA GLY A 186 -9.98 -2.05 -11.85
C GLY A 186 -10.14 -0.61 -11.38
N ARG A 187 -11.19 -0.34 -10.64
CA ARG A 187 -11.56 1.01 -10.22
C ARG A 187 -10.41 1.74 -9.52
N VAL A 188 -9.89 1.20 -8.45
CA VAL A 188 -8.77 1.77 -7.68
C VAL A 188 -7.42 1.50 -8.36
N LYS A 189 -7.21 0.28 -8.86
CA LYS A 189 -5.94 -0.16 -9.46
C LYS A 189 -5.52 0.69 -10.66
N THR A 190 -6.46 1.05 -11.52
CA THR A 190 -6.15 1.85 -12.71
C THR A 190 -5.83 3.30 -12.35
N ALA A 191 -6.49 3.87 -11.34
CA ALA A 191 -6.16 5.20 -10.83
C ALA A 191 -4.76 5.25 -10.20
N ILE A 192 -4.36 4.21 -9.45
CA ILE A 192 -3.00 4.10 -8.91
C ILE A 192 -1.96 4.00 -10.04
N LEU A 193 -2.23 3.19 -11.07
CA LEU A 193 -1.36 3.09 -12.25
C LEU A 193 -1.22 4.44 -12.96
N SER A 194 -2.33 5.17 -13.08
CA SER A 194 -2.34 6.53 -13.63
C SER A 194 -1.49 7.51 -12.82
N ALA A 195 -1.54 7.44 -11.49
CA ALA A 195 -0.71 8.27 -10.61
C ALA A 195 0.79 7.97 -10.78
N ILE A 196 1.14 6.68 -10.92
CA ILE A 196 2.53 6.26 -11.17
C ILE A 196 3.01 6.78 -12.52
N ASP A 197 2.19 6.68 -13.58
CA ASP A 197 2.50 7.21 -14.90
C ASP A 197 2.71 8.73 -14.88
N MET A 198 1.80 9.46 -14.23
CA MET A 198 1.93 10.92 -14.08
C MET A 198 3.23 11.30 -13.37
N ARG A 199 3.60 10.62 -12.28
CA ARG A 199 4.85 10.86 -11.54
C ARG A 199 6.08 10.57 -12.40
N CYS A 200 6.09 9.45 -13.12
CA CYS A 200 7.17 9.11 -14.05
C CYS A 200 7.30 10.17 -15.15
N SER A 201 6.17 10.61 -15.72
CA SER A 201 6.14 11.65 -16.75
C SER A 201 6.61 13.00 -16.23
N GLN A 202 6.22 13.40 -15.02
CA GLN A 202 6.72 14.62 -14.37
C GLN A 202 8.24 14.61 -14.23
N ILE A 203 8.82 13.46 -13.85
CA ILE A 203 10.26 13.32 -13.67
C ILE A 203 10.98 13.35 -15.03
N GLN A 204 10.46 12.61 -16.01
CA GLN A 204 11.06 12.51 -17.35
C GLN A 204 11.05 13.84 -18.11
N ASN A 205 9.98 14.64 -17.95
CA ASN A 205 9.82 15.94 -18.60
C ASN A 205 10.35 17.11 -17.78
N PHE A 206 10.89 16.84 -16.58
CA PHE A 206 11.40 17.89 -15.71
C PHE A 206 12.62 18.55 -16.31
N LYS A 207 12.57 19.87 -16.37
CA LYS A 207 13.70 20.70 -16.76
C LYS A 207 14.27 21.35 -15.51
N SER A 208 15.50 21.01 -15.19
CA SER A 208 16.19 21.61 -14.05
C SER A 208 16.54 23.05 -14.36
N GLU A 209 16.12 23.95 -13.51
CA GLU A 209 16.40 25.39 -13.58
C GLU A 209 17.42 25.75 -12.52
N LYS A 210 18.41 26.56 -12.91
CA LYS A 210 19.42 27.11 -12.02
C LYS A 210 18.83 28.27 -11.25
N TYR A 211 19.11 28.31 -9.95
CA TYR A 211 18.79 29.45 -9.10
C TYR A 211 19.91 29.69 -8.09
N TYR A 212 19.92 30.87 -7.49
CA TYR A 212 20.90 31.28 -6.51
C TYR A 212 20.20 31.66 -5.20
N GLU A 213 20.89 31.33 -4.09
CA GLU A 213 20.56 31.81 -2.76
C GLU A 213 21.77 32.54 -2.20
N PHE A 214 21.54 33.65 -1.52
CA PHE A 214 22.59 34.46 -0.94
C PHE A 214 22.47 34.43 0.57
N TYR A 215 23.59 34.21 1.23
CA TYR A 215 23.64 34.13 2.69
C TYR A 215 24.64 35.15 3.22
N GLY A 216 24.19 36.07 4.09
CA GLY A 216 25.04 36.95 4.84
C GLY A 216 25.55 36.28 6.11
N LEU A 217 26.85 36.36 6.39
CA LEU A 217 27.43 36.03 7.68
C LEU A 217 27.50 37.31 8.53
N PHE A 218 26.89 37.27 9.70
CA PHE A 218 26.80 38.41 10.61
C PHE A 218 27.54 38.13 11.92
N GLY A 219 28.25 39.10 12.41
CA GLY A 219 28.95 39.02 13.68
C GLY A 219 29.54 40.34 14.07
N LYS A 220 30.17 40.42 15.24
CA LYS A 220 31.02 41.57 15.64
C LYS A 220 32.39 41.33 15.11
N LEU A 221 33.05 42.37 14.57
CA LEU A 221 34.43 42.30 14.11
C LEU A 221 35.33 41.68 15.21
N HIS A 222 36.08 40.63 14.86
CA HIS A 222 36.94 39.87 15.77
C HIS A 222 36.27 39.10 16.91
N ALA A 223 34.94 38.89 16.86
CA ALA A 223 34.22 38.04 17.83
C ALA A 223 33.94 36.65 17.27
N ALA A 224 33.90 35.66 18.14
CA ALA A 224 33.64 34.27 17.74
C ALA A 224 32.17 33.96 17.43
N ALA A 225 31.22 34.73 18.03
CA ALA A 225 29.82 34.49 17.83
C ALA A 225 29.30 35.11 16.51
N THR A 226 28.86 34.26 15.60
CA THR A 226 28.33 34.66 14.30
C THR A 226 26.99 34.01 14.03
N CYS A 227 26.17 34.63 13.19
CA CYS A 227 24.94 34.03 12.66
C CYS A 227 24.84 34.20 11.14
N LYS A 228 24.12 33.29 10.52
CA LYS A 228 23.92 33.25 9.06
C LYS A 228 22.49 33.60 8.72
N GLY A 229 22.29 34.55 7.82
CA GLY A 229 20.97 34.98 7.36
C GLY A 229 20.82 34.81 5.86
N ILE A 230 19.69 34.29 5.40
CA ILE A 230 19.36 34.24 3.97
C ILE A 230 18.81 35.58 3.50
N TYR A 231 19.32 36.07 2.37
CA TYR A 231 18.85 37.32 1.75
C TYR A 231 17.40 37.19 1.29
N LEU A 232 16.62 38.23 1.53
CA LEU A 232 15.24 38.37 1.10
C LEU A 232 15.10 39.52 0.06
N SER A 233 14.44 39.22 -1.07
CA SER A 233 14.00 40.29 -1.96
C SER A 233 12.93 41.13 -1.26
N PRO A 234 12.59 42.31 -1.83
CA PRO A 234 11.46 43.11 -1.35
C PRO A 234 10.14 42.34 -1.28
N GLU A 235 9.93 41.34 -2.15
CA GLU A 235 8.78 40.46 -2.15
C GLU A 235 8.98 39.21 -1.25
N ASN A 236 9.97 39.21 -0.38
CA ASN A 236 10.34 38.10 0.53
C ASN A 236 10.73 36.79 -0.18
N LYS A 237 11.26 36.85 -1.43
CA LYS A 237 11.82 35.68 -2.12
C LYS A 237 13.23 35.41 -1.66
N THR A 238 13.61 34.12 -1.64
CA THR A 238 14.97 33.64 -1.30
C THR A 238 15.70 33.04 -2.47
N GLN A 239 15.01 32.81 -3.60
CA GLN A 239 15.57 32.20 -4.80
C GLN A 239 15.61 33.20 -5.94
N PHE A 240 16.74 33.29 -6.61
CA PHE A 240 17.02 34.30 -7.64
C PHE A 240 17.57 33.65 -8.92
N ALA A 241 17.15 34.14 -10.08
CA ALA A 241 17.61 33.65 -11.37
C ALA A 241 19.03 34.14 -11.72
N ARG A 242 19.48 35.23 -11.09
CA ARG A 242 20.77 35.91 -11.38
C ARG A 242 21.74 35.73 -10.23
N GLY A 243 22.97 35.28 -10.50
CA GLY A 243 24.03 35.12 -9.53
C GLY A 243 24.87 36.39 -9.26
N ASP A 244 24.86 37.35 -10.17
CA ASP A 244 25.61 38.62 -10.08
C ASP A 244 25.07 39.54 -8.95
N LEU A 245 23.86 39.36 -8.49
CA LEU A 245 23.34 40.02 -7.28
C LEU A 245 24.27 39.81 -6.06
N GLY A 246 24.97 38.71 -6.00
CA GLY A 246 25.94 38.44 -4.94
C GLY A 246 27.09 39.46 -4.89
N GLU A 247 27.51 39.99 -6.03
CA GLU A 247 28.57 41.03 -6.08
C GLU A 247 28.03 42.39 -5.56
N ASP A 248 26.76 42.69 -5.87
CA ASP A 248 26.11 43.92 -5.35
C ASP A 248 25.99 43.82 -3.81
N LEU A 249 25.60 42.67 -3.28
CA LEU A 249 25.52 42.46 -1.85
C LEU A 249 26.84 42.48 -1.12
N LYS A 250 27.94 42.09 -1.78
CA LYS A 250 29.33 42.17 -1.24
C LYS A 250 29.75 43.61 -0.98
N ALA A 251 29.21 44.58 -1.68
CA ALA A 251 29.47 45.99 -1.42
C ALA A 251 29.02 46.49 -0.04
N ASP A 252 28.22 45.68 0.65
CA ASP A 252 27.71 45.93 2.00
C ASP A 252 28.59 45.26 3.10
N ILE A 253 29.63 44.52 2.75
CA ILE A 253 30.57 43.92 3.72
C ILE A 253 31.19 45.00 4.59
N SER A 254 31.34 44.70 5.88
CA SER A 254 31.78 45.58 6.95
C SER A 254 30.81 46.70 7.37
N LYS A 255 29.63 46.79 6.74
CA LYS A 255 28.59 47.73 7.15
C LYS A 255 27.78 47.18 8.31
N ALA A 256 27.30 48.10 9.17
CA ALA A 256 26.48 47.77 10.31
C ALA A 256 25.12 47.18 9.89
N ALA A 257 24.73 46.10 10.53
CA ALA A 257 23.41 45.52 10.35
C ALA A 257 22.43 46.04 11.41
N LYS A 258 21.25 46.48 10.96
CA LYS A 258 20.17 46.93 11.83
C LYS A 258 19.13 45.88 11.99
N VAL A 259 18.72 45.57 13.23
CA VAL A 259 17.61 44.68 13.50
C VAL A 259 16.30 45.39 13.15
N ILE A 260 15.55 44.82 12.20
CA ILE A 260 14.21 45.29 11.81
C ILE A 260 13.13 44.57 12.58
N GLU A 261 13.32 43.26 12.77
CA GLU A 261 12.39 42.43 13.51
C GLU A 261 13.21 41.39 14.32
N ASN A 262 12.81 41.12 15.56
CA ASN A 262 13.35 40.03 16.35
C ASN A 262 12.19 39.38 17.11
N LYS A 263 11.73 38.22 16.61
CA LYS A 263 10.58 37.51 17.12
C LYS A 263 10.99 36.12 17.62
N THR A 264 10.65 35.82 18.86
CA THR A 264 10.82 34.48 19.42
C THR A 264 9.44 33.88 19.67
N GLU A 265 9.21 32.69 19.10
CA GLU A 265 7.97 31.95 19.26
C GLU A 265 8.27 30.59 19.91
N LYS A 266 7.56 30.29 20.99
CA LYS A 266 7.54 28.94 21.55
C LYS A 266 6.76 28.02 20.62
N LYS A 267 7.40 26.98 20.14
CA LYS A 267 6.81 25.94 19.28
C LYS A 267 6.76 24.62 19.99
N GLU A 268 5.72 23.86 19.70
CA GLU A 268 5.54 22.52 20.23
C GLU A 268 5.32 21.53 19.10
N THR A 269 6.11 20.48 19.06
CA THR A 269 5.91 19.35 18.16
C THR A 269 5.36 18.19 18.97
N PRO A 270 4.09 17.84 18.79
CA PRO A 270 3.49 16.75 19.54
C PRO A 270 4.13 15.40 19.19
N ALA A 271 4.07 14.46 20.12
CA ALA A 271 4.53 13.09 19.90
C ALA A 271 3.83 12.44 18.68
N PRO A 272 4.49 11.55 17.95
CA PRO A 272 3.83 10.84 16.84
C PRO A 272 2.65 10.01 17.36
N GLN A 273 1.54 9.97 16.62
CA GLN A 273 0.38 9.15 16.97
C GLN A 273 0.73 7.66 16.92
N LEU A 274 -0.07 6.83 17.58
CA LEU A 274 0.02 5.38 17.48
C LEU A 274 -0.05 4.90 16.03
N TYR A 275 0.35 3.68 15.78
CA TYR A 275 0.30 3.11 14.43
C TYR A 275 -1.11 2.68 14.03
N ASN A 276 -1.47 2.98 12.79
CA ASN A 276 -2.37 2.17 11.98
C ASN A 276 -1.55 1.29 11.04
N LEU A 277 -2.19 0.42 10.27
CA LEU A 277 -1.49 -0.48 9.36
C LEU A 277 -0.60 0.27 8.35
N ASN A 278 -1.12 1.30 7.68
CA ASN A 278 -0.32 2.05 6.70
C ASN A 278 0.92 2.72 7.32
N ALA A 279 0.79 3.26 8.52
CA ALA A 279 1.90 3.96 9.16
C ALA A 279 3.04 3.01 9.52
N VAL A 280 2.73 1.81 10.07
CA VAL A 280 3.77 0.82 10.36
C VAL A 280 4.40 0.26 9.09
N GLN A 281 3.62 0.02 8.02
CA GLN A 281 4.16 -0.42 6.72
C GLN A 281 5.12 0.61 6.12
N LYS A 282 4.77 1.91 6.19
CA LYS A 282 5.65 2.99 5.72
C LYS A 282 6.98 3.03 6.49
N ASP A 283 6.94 2.89 7.79
CA ASP A 283 8.14 2.94 8.62
C ASP A 283 8.97 1.65 8.51
N ALA A 284 8.35 0.48 8.37
CA ALA A 284 9.03 -0.79 8.09
C ALA A 284 9.76 -0.74 6.74
N PHE A 285 9.15 -0.16 5.71
CA PHE A 285 9.82 0.03 4.43
C PHE A 285 11.01 1.01 4.54
N LYS A 286 10.82 2.15 5.21
CA LYS A 286 11.88 3.17 5.37
C LYS A 286 13.09 2.63 6.10
N LEU A 287 12.89 1.90 7.19
CA LEU A 287 13.97 1.44 8.07
C LEU A 287 14.57 0.10 7.64
N TYR A 288 13.74 -0.84 7.20
CA TYR A 288 14.17 -2.22 6.95
C TYR A 288 14.00 -2.65 5.50
N GLY A 289 13.32 -1.86 4.67
CA GLY A 289 13.05 -2.18 3.27
C GLY A 289 11.95 -3.23 3.07
N LEU A 290 11.18 -3.53 4.11
CA LEU A 290 10.07 -4.48 4.03
C LEU A 290 8.92 -3.91 3.22
N SER A 291 8.38 -4.70 2.28
CA SER A 291 7.18 -4.34 1.54
C SER A 291 5.94 -4.26 2.45
N ALA A 292 4.88 -3.66 1.93
CA ALA A 292 3.61 -3.59 2.66
C ALA A 292 3.03 -4.99 2.94
N GLU A 293 3.16 -5.91 2.00
CA GLU A 293 2.68 -7.28 2.11
C GLU A 293 3.49 -8.07 3.16
N GLU A 294 4.83 -8.01 3.12
CA GLU A 294 5.70 -8.65 4.10
C GLU A 294 5.44 -8.11 5.51
N THR A 295 5.33 -6.79 5.66
CA THR A 295 5.04 -6.16 6.95
C THR A 295 3.69 -6.63 7.51
N LEU A 296 2.65 -6.70 6.68
CA LEU A 296 1.33 -7.21 7.12
C LEU A 296 1.41 -8.68 7.54
N SER A 297 2.09 -9.50 6.75
CA SER A 297 2.27 -10.94 7.07
C SER A 297 2.93 -11.14 8.43
N VAL A 298 3.98 -10.37 8.71
CA VAL A 298 4.68 -10.42 10.00
C VAL A 298 3.76 -9.97 11.14
N ILE A 299 3.06 -8.84 10.99
CA ILE A 299 2.17 -8.33 12.04
C ILE A 299 1.00 -9.30 12.28
N GLN A 300 0.48 -9.93 11.24
CA GLN A 300 -0.54 -10.97 11.40
C GLN A 300 -0.04 -12.14 12.24
N LYS A 301 1.19 -12.58 12.01
CA LYS A 301 1.81 -13.63 12.85
C LYS A 301 1.99 -13.17 14.30
N LEU A 302 2.45 -11.93 14.54
CA LEU A 302 2.56 -11.35 15.88
C LEU A 302 1.19 -11.31 16.59
N TYR A 303 0.13 -11.05 15.84
CA TYR A 303 -1.24 -11.03 16.36
C TYR A 303 -1.83 -12.43 16.54
N GLU A 304 -1.78 -13.28 15.52
CA GLU A 304 -2.50 -14.57 15.50
C GLU A 304 -1.78 -15.68 16.29
N GLU A 305 -0.45 -15.78 16.14
CA GLU A 305 0.33 -16.83 16.79
C GLU A 305 0.91 -16.37 18.14
N TYR A 306 1.61 -15.25 18.16
CA TYR A 306 2.30 -14.77 19.35
C TYR A 306 1.39 -13.99 20.30
N LYS A 307 0.26 -13.49 19.84
CA LYS A 307 -0.70 -12.70 20.63
C LYS A 307 -0.05 -11.50 21.33
N CYS A 308 0.98 -10.92 20.72
CA CYS A 308 1.78 -9.85 21.35
C CYS A 308 1.49 -8.46 20.79
N VAL A 309 0.60 -8.32 19.79
CA VAL A 309 0.10 -7.04 19.30
C VAL A 309 -1.42 -7.09 19.13
N SER A 310 -2.06 -5.92 19.02
CA SER A 310 -3.49 -5.81 18.71
C SER A 310 -3.79 -6.08 17.23
N TYR A 311 -5.08 -6.05 16.84
CA TYR A 311 -5.52 -6.33 15.48
C TYR A 311 -4.82 -5.46 14.44
N PRO A 312 -4.19 -6.07 13.39
CA PRO A 312 -3.29 -5.35 12.48
C PRO A 312 -4.00 -4.46 11.46
N ARG A 313 -5.20 -4.85 10.98
CA ARG A 313 -5.88 -4.13 9.88
C ARG A 313 -6.71 -2.97 10.39
N THR A 314 -6.13 -2.17 11.28
CA THR A 314 -6.80 -1.00 11.84
C THR A 314 -6.50 0.27 11.05
N PRO A 315 -7.53 1.09 10.72
CA PRO A 315 -7.34 2.43 10.19
C PRO A 315 -7.01 3.45 11.28
N SER A 316 -7.36 3.17 12.53
CA SER A 316 -7.28 4.11 13.65
C SER A 316 -5.84 4.31 14.14
N LYS A 317 -5.52 5.56 14.49
CA LYS A 317 -4.29 5.96 15.17
C LYS A 317 -4.53 6.36 16.64
N VAL A 318 -5.75 6.07 17.13
CA VAL A 318 -6.20 6.43 18.47
C VAL A 318 -6.73 5.22 19.22
N MET A 319 -6.84 5.38 20.54
CA MET A 319 -7.49 4.44 21.45
C MET A 319 -8.89 4.92 21.81
N GLY A 320 -9.80 4.01 22.15
CA GLY A 320 -11.07 4.37 22.76
C GLY A 320 -10.89 4.79 24.24
N SER A 321 -11.83 5.56 24.76
CA SER A 321 -11.81 6.04 26.15
C SER A 321 -11.76 4.91 27.19
N SER A 322 -12.37 3.76 26.88
CA SER A 322 -12.37 2.56 27.74
C SER A 322 -11.00 1.87 27.85
N ASN A 323 -10.01 2.24 27.01
CA ASN A 323 -8.71 1.56 26.95
C ASN A 323 -7.61 2.23 27.83
N VAL A 324 -7.93 3.24 28.62
CA VAL A 324 -6.94 3.94 29.46
C VAL A 324 -6.23 2.96 30.40
N GLU A 325 -6.98 2.13 31.12
CA GLU A 325 -6.40 1.14 32.05
C GLU A 325 -5.62 0.04 31.32
N LEU A 326 -6.07 -0.39 30.14
CA LEU A 326 -5.33 -1.32 29.30
C LEU A 326 -3.94 -0.77 28.95
N VAL A 327 -3.87 0.50 28.54
CA VAL A 327 -2.59 1.14 28.17
C VAL A 327 -1.65 1.23 29.38
N LYS A 328 -2.15 1.59 30.56
CA LYS A 328 -1.34 1.63 31.79
C LYS A 328 -0.78 0.26 32.16
N ASN A 329 -1.62 -0.77 32.11
CA ASN A 329 -1.21 -2.14 32.39
C ASN A 329 -0.12 -2.62 31.43
N ILE A 330 -0.25 -2.34 30.13
CA ILE A 330 0.77 -2.67 29.13
C ILE A 330 2.10 -1.98 29.44
N PHE A 331 2.11 -0.70 29.81
CA PHE A 331 3.33 0.00 30.22
C PHE A 331 4.00 -0.69 31.42
N THR A 332 3.23 -1.08 32.42
CA THR A 332 3.73 -1.74 33.62
C THR A 332 4.32 -3.11 33.33
N GLU A 333 3.59 -3.95 32.57
CA GLU A 333 4.03 -5.31 32.25
C GLU A 333 5.26 -5.32 31.33
N LEU A 334 5.28 -4.46 30.30
CA LEU A 334 6.41 -4.41 29.38
C LEU A 334 7.65 -3.72 29.96
N ALA A 335 7.50 -2.88 30.97
CA ALA A 335 8.60 -2.21 31.64
C ALA A 335 9.55 -3.19 32.35
N GLU A 336 9.08 -4.38 32.76
CA GLU A 336 9.93 -5.43 33.31
C GLU A 336 11.03 -5.89 32.36
N THR A 337 10.73 -5.92 31.04
CA THR A 337 11.67 -6.35 30.00
C THR A 337 12.24 -5.18 29.19
N HIS A 338 11.59 -4.03 29.25
CA HIS A 338 11.97 -2.81 28.52
C HIS A 338 12.02 -1.60 29.48
N PRO A 339 13.06 -1.45 30.31
CA PRO A 339 13.12 -0.43 31.37
C PRO A 339 12.88 1.01 30.91
N SER A 340 13.21 1.33 29.65
CA SER A 340 12.95 2.65 29.05
C SER A 340 11.47 3.05 29.00
N LEU A 341 10.55 2.10 29.16
CA LEU A 341 9.12 2.39 29.29
C LEU A 341 8.78 3.08 30.61
N ASN A 342 9.48 2.75 31.72
CA ASN A 342 9.31 3.44 33.01
C ASN A 342 9.65 4.93 32.90
N ASP A 343 10.71 5.27 32.16
CA ASP A 343 11.09 6.67 31.98
C ASP A 343 10.14 7.41 31.05
N ALA A 344 9.66 6.72 30.00
CA ALA A 344 8.65 7.27 29.11
C ALA A 344 7.32 7.52 29.84
N LEU A 345 6.94 6.61 30.77
CA LEU A 345 5.70 6.73 31.54
C LEU A 345 5.71 7.99 32.42
N LYS A 346 6.86 8.38 32.97
CA LYS A 346 6.99 9.59 33.84
C LYS A 346 6.60 10.89 33.09
N ILE A 347 6.73 10.93 31.76
CA ILE A 347 6.40 12.11 30.97
C ILE A 347 5.17 11.87 30.05
N SER A 348 4.45 10.77 30.26
CA SER A 348 3.29 10.38 29.44
C SER A 348 1.99 10.82 30.09
N ASP A 349 1.08 11.38 29.28
CA ASP A 349 -0.31 11.61 29.68
C ASP A 349 -1.19 10.44 29.19
N ILE A 350 -1.42 9.47 30.09
CA ILE A 350 -2.32 8.33 29.85
C ILE A 350 -3.64 8.61 30.57
N SER A 351 -4.35 9.62 30.08
CA SER A 351 -5.64 10.04 30.61
C SER A 351 -6.60 10.44 29.51
N LEU A 352 -7.88 10.61 29.86
CA LEU A 352 -8.91 11.09 28.94
C LEU A 352 -8.70 12.56 28.49
N ASN A 353 -7.80 13.30 29.13
CA ASN A 353 -7.43 14.65 28.70
C ASN A 353 -6.60 14.61 27.42
N ASN A 354 -5.84 13.55 27.20
CA ASN A 354 -5.06 13.36 25.97
C ASN A 354 -5.97 12.96 24.80
N LYS A 355 -6.74 13.93 24.27
CA LYS A 355 -7.65 13.73 23.14
C LYS A 355 -6.94 13.34 21.84
N ARG A 356 -5.62 13.46 21.80
CA ARG A 356 -4.80 13.02 20.68
C ARG A 356 -4.67 11.50 20.63
N CYS A 357 -4.59 10.84 21.78
CA CYS A 357 -4.44 9.41 21.92
C CYS A 357 -5.75 8.69 22.26
N PHE A 358 -6.64 9.31 23.07
CA PHE A 358 -7.93 8.73 23.47
C PHE A 358 -9.08 9.55 22.89
N ASN A 359 -9.72 9.03 21.83
CA ASN A 359 -10.74 9.79 21.12
C ASN A 359 -11.77 8.86 20.45
N ASP A 360 -12.92 8.71 21.07
CA ASP A 360 -13.99 7.84 20.57
C ASP A 360 -14.59 8.35 19.23
N ALA A 361 -14.59 9.65 19.00
CA ALA A 361 -15.11 10.23 17.75
C ALA A 361 -14.20 9.94 16.52
N LYS A 362 -12.92 9.66 16.75
CA LYS A 362 -11.94 9.26 15.72
C LYS A 362 -11.65 7.76 15.74
N LEU A 363 -12.33 7.02 16.61
CA LEU A 363 -12.22 5.57 16.66
C LEU A 363 -13.12 5.00 15.55
N GLU A 364 -12.50 4.27 14.66
CA GLU A 364 -13.23 3.50 13.65
C GLU A 364 -13.55 2.09 14.18
N ALA A 365 -13.51 1.06 13.34
CA ALA A 365 -13.82 -0.32 13.73
C ALA A 365 -12.94 -0.85 14.86
N HIS A 366 -11.67 -0.42 14.91
CA HIS A 366 -10.65 -0.90 15.85
C HIS A 366 -9.86 0.27 16.42
N HIS A 367 -9.26 0.08 17.62
CA HIS A 367 -8.24 0.98 18.11
C HIS A 367 -6.90 0.79 17.37
N ALA A 368 -5.96 1.70 17.61
CA ALA A 368 -4.63 1.67 17.01
C ALA A 368 -3.89 0.35 17.28
N LEU A 369 -2.90 0.06 16.43
CA LEU A 369 -1.98 -1.05 16.61
C LEU A 369 -1.02 -0.75 17.78
N ILE A 370 -1.06 -1.60 18.81
CA ILE A 370 -0.27 -1.48 20.04
C ILE A 370 0.36 -2.84 20.42
N PRO A 371 1.47 -2.85 21.16
CA PRO A 371 1.95 -4.07 21.80
C PRO A 371 0.99 -4.47 22.93
N LEU A 372 0.84 -5.76 23.18
CA LEU A 372 -0.01 -6.29 24.26
C LEU A 372 0.79 -7.04 25.32
N LYS A 373 1.87 -7.71 24.90
CA LYS A 373 2.81 -8.41 25.80
C LYS A 373 4.17 -8.53 25.11
N LYS A 374 5.16 -9.01 25.85
CA LYS A 374 6.53 -9.19 25.34
C LYS A 374 6.56 -10.18 24.16
N LEU A 375 7.48 -9.93 23.24
CA LEU A 375 7.76 -10.83 22.11
C LEU A 375 8.38 -12.13 22.64
N PRO A 376 8.00 -13.31 22.12
CA PRO A 376 8.64 -14.59 22.45
C PRO A 376 10.12 -14.60 22.04
N ALA A 377 10.96 -15.26 22.86
CA ALA A 377 12.41 -15.32 22.62
C ALA A 377 12.83 -16.05 21.31
N HIS A 378 11.94 -16.88 20.74
CA HIS A 378 12.19 -17.60 19.50
C HIS A 378 11.77 -16.83 18.23
N ALA A 379 11.29 -15.59 18.39
CA ALA A 379 10.95 -14.74 17.25
C ALA A 379 12.20 -14.43 16.41
N ASN A 380 12.03 -14.44 15.09
CA ASN A 380 13.13 -14.15 14.18
C ASN A 380 13.45 -12.63 14.12
N GLU A 381 14.51 -12.27 13.38
CA GLU A 381 14.97 -10.89 13.28
C GLU A 381 13.90 -9.94 12.72
N VAL A 382 13.21 -10.34 11.63
CA VAL A 382 12.19 -9.49 10.99
C VAL A 382 10.98 -9.29 11.91
N GLU A 383 10.55 -10.34 12.61
CA GLU A 383 9.48 -10.26 13.61
C GLU A 383 9.86 -9.32 14.76
N THR A 384 11.13 -9.39 15.20
CA THR A 384 11.68 -8.52 16.23
C THR A 384 11.73 -7.06 15.76
N GLN A 385 12.17 -6.80 14.53
CA GLN A 385 12.20 -5.47 13.95
C GLN A 385 10.81 -4.84 13.90
N VAL A 386 9.81 -5.57 13.39
CA VAL A 386 8.43 -5.07 13.27
C VAL A 386 7.77 -4.89 14.65
N TYR A 387 7.97 -5.83 15.58
CA TYR A 387 7.47 -5.68 16.95
C TYR A 387 8.07 -4.43 17.63
N ASN A 388 9.38 -4.23 17.47
CA ASN A 388 10.07 -3.07 18.05
C ASN A 388 9.59 -1.73 17.44
N LEU A 389 9.18 -1.69 16.18
CA LEU A 389 8.51 -0.50 15.64
C LEU A 389 7.26 -0.18 16.43
N VAL A 390 6.39 -1.17 16.63
CA VAL A 390 5.12 -1.01 17.35
C VAL A 390 5.39 -0.60 18.80
N LEU A 391 6.33 -1.26 19.48
CA LEU A 391 6.71 -0.96 20.86
C LEU A 391 7.29 0.46 21.02
N ASN A 392 8.22 0.85 20.15
CA ASN A 392 8.85 2.17 20.22
C ASN A 392 7.85 3.29 19.91
N ARG A 393 6.92 3.08 18.99
CA ARG A 393 5.84 4.02 18.71
C ARG A 393 4.89 4.15 19.89
N PHE A 394 4.51 3.05 20.51
CA PHE A 394 3.68 3.01 21.71
C PHE A 394 4.34 3.76 22.87
N LYS A 395 5.65 3.52 23.10
CA LYS A 395 6.45 4.17 24.15
C LYS A 395 6.39 5.69 24.07
N VAL A 396 6.42 6.27 22.89
CA VAL A 396 6.50 7.74 22.72
C VAL A 396 5.16 8.41 22.47
N ALA A 397 4.13 7.69 22.04
CA ALA A 397 2.88 8.28 21.57
C ALA A 397 2.13 9.10 22.63
N PHE A 398 2.27 8.72 23.90
CA PHE A 398 1.62 9.38 25.05
C PHE A 398 2.50 10.44 25.71
N ALA A 399 3.78 10.55 25.31
CA ALA A 399 4.74 11.42 25.95
C ALA A 399 4.47 12.91 25.63
N ALA A 400 5.00 13.78 26.50
CA ALA A 400 4.94 15.22 26.35
C ALA A 400 5.53 15.68 24.99
N PRO A 401 5.07 16.81 24.43
CA PRO A 401 5.57 17.34 23.18
C PRO A 401 7.06 17.74 23.29
N PHE A 402 7.76 17.73 22.17
CA PHE A 402 9.04 18.42 22.00
C PHE A 402 8.79 19.92 21.94
N VAL A 403 9.42 20.67 22.83
CA VAL A 403 9.24 22.12 23.00
C VAL A 403 10.51 22.85 22.67
N TYR A 404 10.43 23.86 21.83
CA TYR A 404 11.57 24.67 21.44
C TYR A 404 11.15 26.11 21.14
N ASN A 405 12.06 27.04 21.34
CA ASN A 405 11.94 28.40 20.82
C ASN A 405 12.42 28.45 19.38
N LYS A 406 11.63 29.02 18.49
CA LYS A 406 12.04 29.43 17.14
C LYS A 406 12.22 30.93 17.14
N GLN A 407 13.48 31.38 17.01
CA GLN A 407 13.81 32.80 16.88
C GLN A 407 13.94 33.13 15.38
N THR A 408 13.28 34.18 14.97
CA THR A 408 13.39 34.75 13.61
C THR A 408 13.81 36.20 13.76
N VAL A 409 14.91 36.57 13.14
CA VAL A 409 15.44 37.91 13.15
C VAL A 409 15.58 38.42 11.71
N ILE A 410 15.07 39.59 11.43
CA ILE A 410 15.29 40.29 10.15
C ILE A 410 16.35 41.35 10.38
N LEU A 411 17.47 41.19 9.73
CA LEU A 411 18.58 42.13 9.70
C LEU A 411 18.54 42.93 8.41
N SER A 412 18.78 44.25 8.46
CA SER A 412 18.92 45.07 7.27
C SER A 412 20.28 45.73 7.21
N VAL A 413 20.91 45.66 6.04
CA VAL A 413 22.15 46.38 5.70
C VAL A 413 21.88 47.14 4.41
N ASN A 414 21.94 48.44 4.43
CA ASN A 414 21.64 49.31 3.25
C ASN A 414 20.34 48.94 2.51
N ASN A 415 19.26 48.66 3.25
CA ASN A 415 17.95 48.20 2.76
C ASN A 415 17.94 46.79 2.15
N HIS A 416 19.05 46.06 2.23
CA HIS A 416 19.06 44.64 1.93
C HIS A 416 18.70 43.84 3.19
N ASN A 417 17.62 43.06 3.11
CA ASN A 417 17.08 42.34 4.26
C ASN A 417 17.58 40.87 4.28
N TYR A 418 17.91 40.39 5.46
CA TYR A 418 18.37 39.04 5.69
C TYR A 418 17.60 38.40 6.81
N LYS A 419 17.07 37.19 6.57
CA LYS A 419 16.33 36.42 7.56
C LYS A 419 17.28 35.44 8.26
N VAL A 420 17.50 35.64 9.53
CA VAL A 420 18.22 34.71 10.41
C VAL A 420 17.19 33.89 11.15
N THR A 421 17.33 32.56 11.17
CA THR A 421 16.46 31.65 11.90
C THR A 421 17.30 30.76 12.79
N GLY A 422 16.93 30.65 14.07
CA GLY A 422 17.57 29.76 15.01
C GLY A 422 16.54 29.02 15.87
N THR A 423 16.99 27.93 16.47
CA THR A 423 16.17 27.15 17.37
C THR A 423 16.92 26.85 18.67
N GLN A 424 16.20 26.95 19.80
CA GLN A 424 16.70 26.59 21.12
C GLN A 424 15.76 25.55 21.74
N THR A 425 16.26 24.38 22.01
CA THR A 425 15.48 23.31 22.66
C THR A 425 15.20 23.69 24.11
N LEU A 426 13.92 23.69 24.50
CA LEU A 426 13.48 23.91 25.86
C LEU A 426 13.21 22.60 26.59
N ASP A 427 12.52 21.66 25.93
CA ASP A 427 12.24 20.34 26.46
C ASP A 427 12.26 19.32 25.31
N LEU A 428 13.05 18.28 25.47
CA LEU A 428 13.13 17.19 24.49
C LEU A 428 11.81 16.39 24.35
N GLY A 429 11.00 16.36 25.42
CA GLY A 429 9.76 15.62 25.42
C GLY A 429 9.92 14.20 24.89
N TRP A 430 9.04 13.80 23.95
CA TRP A 430 9.08 12.47 23.33
C TRP A 430 10.37 12.16 22.57
N LYS A 431 11.09 13.18 22.07
CA LYS A 431 12.35 12.98 21.33
C LYS A 431 13.45 12.37 22.20
N LYS A 432 13.37 12.48 23.52
CA LYS A 432 14.27 11.83 24.47
C LYS A 432 14.34 10.31 24.29
N PHE A 433 13.27 9.70 23.75
CA PHE A 433 13.15 8.26 23.56
C PHE A 433 13.13 7.86 22.08
N SER A 434 13.40 8.79 21.16
CA SER A 434 13.19 8.61 19.71
C SER A 434 14.43 8.16 18.94
N SER A 435 15.50 7.68 19.59
CA SER A 435 16.72 7.24 18.90
C SER A 435 16.50 6.22 17.77
N THR A 436 15.29 5.69 17.65
CA THR A 436 14.89 4.74 16.60
C THR A 436 13.49 5.00 16.00
N ALA A 437 12.74 6.00 16.48
CA ALA A 437 11.43 6.30 15.92
C ALA A 437 11.60 7.25 14.71
N PRO A 438 11.15 6.87 13.49
CA PRO A 438 11.18 7.77 12.34
C PRO A 438 10.42 9.05 12.68
N SER A 439 11.04 10.21 12.45
CA SER A 439 10.33 11.48 12.54
C SER A 439 9.28 11.52 11.41
N PRO A 440 8.04 11.94 11.67
CA PRO A 440 7.03 12.10 10.62
C PRO A 440 7.49 13.03 9.49
N ASP A 441 8.42 13.95 9.76
CA ASP A 441 8.83 15.05 8.87
C ASP A 441 10.32 15.02 8.50
N SER A 442 10.98 13.86 8.52
CA SER A 442 12.40 13.75 8.13
C SER A 442 12.67 14.00 6.64
N GLU A 443 11.66 14.40 5.85
CA GLU A 443 11.83 14.83 4.45
C GLU A 443 11.94 16.35 4.26
N SER A 444 11.67 17.17 5.30
CA SER A 444 12.08 18.56 5.24
C SER A 444 13.60 18.60 5.27
N GLU A 445 14.21 19.18 4.25
CA GLU A 445 15.64 19.49 4.21
C GLU A 445 16.04 19.99 5.58
N ALA A 446 17.08 19.39 6.17
CA ALA A 446 17.61 19.84 7.45
C ALA A 446 17.98 21.30 7.28
N GLU A 447 17.06 22.21 7.66
CA GLU A 447 17.45 23.60 7.92
C GLU A 447 18.58 23.49 8.95
N GLU A 448 19.76 23.98 8.62
CA GLU A 448 20.87 24.04 9.55
C GLU A 448 20.36 24.77 10.80
N HIS A 449 20.09 24.02 11.85
CA HIS A 449 19.56 24.57 13.10
C HIS A 449 20.68 25.38 13.76
N GLN A 450 20.72 26.69 13.47
CA GLN A 450 21.60 27.60 14.18
C GLN A 450 21.15 27.72 15.64
N VAL A 451 22.11 27.70 16.55
CA VAL A 451 21.89 28.13 17.94
C VAL A 451 22.28 29.62 17.99
N LEU A 452 21.33 30.48 18.28
CA LEU A 452 21.51 31.94 18.30
C LEU A 452 21.84 32.44 19.73
N GLU A 453 22.54 31.64 20.52
CA GLU A 453 22.97 32.02 21.85
C GLU A 453 24.18 32.98 21.78
N ASN A 454 24.20 33.98 22.65
CA ASN A 454 25.29 34.97 22.78
C ASN A 454 25.50 35.88 21.56
N ILE A 455 24.51 36.07 20.71
CA ILE A 455 24.56 37.06 19.63
C ILE A 455 24.22 38.45 20.18
N ASP A 456 25.17 39.40 20.04
CA ASP A 456 24.94 40.81 20.36
C ASP A 456 24.22 41.51 19.17
N TRP A 457 22.92 41.48 19.19
CA TRP A 457 22.06 41.98 18.11
C TRP A 457 22.23 43.49 17.84
N ASN A 458 22.83 44.26 18.77
CA ASN A 458 22.99 45.73 18.62
C ASN A 458 24.30 46.11 17.91
N ASN A 459 25.28 45.20 17.81
CA ASN A 459 26.61 45.46 17.29
C ASN A 459 27.02 44.47 16.19
N LEU A 460 26.12 44.15 15.27
CA LEU A 460 26.40 43.25 14.16
C LEU A 460 26.85 44.00 12.94
N CYS A 461 27.83 43.46 12.25
CA CYS A 461 28.21 43.83 10.89
C CYS A 461 28.05 42.66 9.94
N LEU A 462 27.83 42.96 8.67
CA LEU A 462 27.91 41.96 7.62
C LEU A 462 29.38 41.62 7.39
N LEU A 463 29.81 40.38 7.67
CA LEU A 463 31.19 39.96 7.60
C LEU A 463 31.53 39.36 6.21
N ASP A 464 30.60 38.64 5.63
CA ASP A 464 30.78 37.96 4.36
C ASP A 464 29.44 37.66 3.68
N ILE A 465 29.50 37.44 2.35
CA ILE A 465 28.36 36.98 1.52
C ILE A 465 28.71 35.67 0.83
N GLU A 466 28.02 34.62 1.18
CA GLU A 466 28.12 33.32 0.49
C GLU A 466 27.03 33.22 -0.58
N THR A 467 27.42 33.00 -1.82
CA THR A 467 26.50 32.69 -2.92
C THR A 467 26.42 31.19 -3.11
N LYS A 468 25.23 30.60 -2.96
CA LYS A 468 24.98 29.18 -3.26
C LYS A 468 24.25 29.03 -4.58
N GLU A 469 24.90 28.42 -5.54
CA GLU A 469 24.27 27.98 -6.78
C GLU A 469 23.53 26.66 -6.53
N LYS A 470 22.27 26.62 -6.89
CA LYS A 470 21.41 25.45 -6.72
C LYS A 470 20.61 25.20 -8.00
N PHE A 471 20.10 24.00 -8.09
CA PHE A 471 19.24 23.57 -9.19
C PHE A 471 17.94 23.02 -8.62
N THR A 472 16.83 23.34 -9.28
CA THR A 472 15.56 22.71 -8.97
C THR A 472 15.64 21.19 -9.21
N LYS A 473 14.99 20.41 -8.37
CA LYS A 473 15.02 18.94 -8.45
C LYS A 473 13.64 18.41 -8.82
N PRO A 474 13.56 17.35 -9.63
CA PRO A 474 12.29 16.69 -9.91
C PRO A 474 11.72 16.08 -8.62
N PRO A 475 10.40 15.83 -8.57
CA PRO A 475 9.84 15.01 -7.51
C PRO A 475 10.49 13.61 -7.51
N LYS A 476 10.54 12.95 -6.35
CA LYS A 476 11.04 11.57 -6.26
C LYS A 476 10.04 10.60 -6.89
N TYR A 477 10.53 9.52 -7.49
CA TYR A 477 9.67 8.39 -7.86
C TYR A 477 8.89 7.87 -6.65
N PHE A 478 7.74 7.27 -6.92
CA PHE A 478 7.07 6.53 -5.86
C PHE A 478 7.91 5.32 -5.43
N ASN A 479 7.87 5.03 -4.14
CA ASN A 479 8.29 3.78 -3.51
C ASN A 479 7.14 3.22 -2.67
N GLU A 480 7.31 2.05 -2.06
CA GLU A 480 6.26 1.41 -1.24
C GLU A 480 5.69 2.36 -0.17
N ALA A 481 6.53 3.09 0.55
CA ALA A 481 6.08 4.01 1.59
C ALA A 481 5.33 5.22 1.02
N SER A 482 5.85 5.84 -0.06
CA SER A 482 5.25 7.05 -0.62
C SER A 482 3.97 6.76 -1.42
N ILE A 483 3.85 5.57 -2.06
CA ILE A 483 2.60 5.18 -2.72
C ILE A 483 1.51 4.86 -1.70
N LEU A 484 1.83 4.24 -0.55
CA LEU A 484 0.89 4.05 0.54
C LEU A 484 0.41 5.38 1.12
N ALA A 485 1.33 6.35 1.30
CA ALA A 485 0.98 7.70 1.76
C ALA A 485 0.08 8.41 0.74
N PHE A 486 0.35 8.26 -0.56
CA PHE A 486 -0.48 8.80 -1.62
C PHE A 486 -1.88 8.16 -1.64
N MET A 487 -1.98 6.84 -1.49
CA MET A 487 -3.28 6.15 -1.42
C MET A 487 -4.08 6.55 -0.18
N GLU A 488 -3.42 6.82 0.95
CA GLU A 488 -4.07 7.31 2.18
C GLU A 488 -4.59 8.74 2.01
N ASN A 489 -3.83 9.58 1.31
CA ASN A 489 -4.14 10.99 1.06
C ASN A 489 -3.74 11.36 -0.39
N PRO A 490 -4.63 11.13 -1.38
CA PRO A 490 -4.34 11.40 -2.79
C PRO A 490 -4.36 12.89 -3.16
N ARG A 491 -4.47 13.81 -2.19
CA ARG A 491 -4.52 15.28 -2.38
C ARG A 491 -5.67 15.76 -3.29
N SER A 492 -6.72 15.00 -3.40
CA SER A 492 -8.00 15.45 -3.93
C SER A 492 -8.90 15.74 -2.73
N GLU A 493 -9.15 17.01 -2.47
CA GLU A 493 -10.11 17.44 -1.46
C GLU A 493 -11.51 17.38 -2.07
N ASP A 494 -12.48 16.86 -1.30
CA ASP A 494 -13.88 17.02 -1.63
C ASP A 494 -14.29 18.49 -1.37
N GLU A 495 -15.51 18.87 -1.76
CA GLU A 495 -16.06 20.22 -1.55
C GLU A 495 -16.07 20.66 -0.06
N ASN A 496 -15.89 19.72 0.88
CA ASN A 496 -15.84 19.93 2.32
C ASN A 496 -14.43 19.78 2.91
N GLY A 497 -13.40 19.62 2.07
CA GLY A 497 -12.01 19.45 2.50
C GLY A 497 -11.71 18.11 3.15
N LYS A 498 -12.61 17.10 3.05
CA LYS A 498 -12.40 15.76 3.58
C LYS A 498 -11.70 14.90 2.53
N LEU A 499 -10.52 14.44 2.89
CA LEU A 499 -9.75 13.53 2.05
C LEU A 499 -10.29 12.11 2.18
N VAL A 500 -10.68 11.53 1.05
CA VAL A 500 -11.07 10.12 0.95
C VAL A 500 -9.92 9.36 0.29
N GLY A 501 -9.41 8.33 0.96
CA GLY A 501 -8.30 7.54 0.45
C GLY A 501 -8.69 6.61 -0.71
N LEU A 502 -7.71 6.20 -1.50
CA LEU A 502 -7.84 5.19 -2.54
C LEU A 502 -7.70 3.79 -1.90
N GLY A 503 -8.73 2.96 -2.04
CA GLY A 503 -8.77 1.63 -1.45
C GLY A 503 -8.86 1.65 0.08
N THR A 504 -8.97 0.46 0.68
CA THR A 504 -9.07 0.28 2.15
C THR A 504 -7.75 -0.15 2.76
N GLN A 505 -7.64 -0.09 4.08
CA GLN A 505 -6.49 -0.65 4.80
C GLN A 505 -6.24 -2.13 4.46
N ALA A 506 -7.31 -2.89 4.28
CA ALA A 506 -7.24 -4.31 3.94
C ALA A 506 -6.74 -4.58 2.51
N THR A 507 -6.85 -3.62 1.57
CA THR A 507 -6.58 -3.86 0.15
C THR A 507 -5.37 -3.12 -0.41
N ARG A 508 -4.90 -2.04 0.24
CA ARG A 508 -3.80 -1.20 -0.32
C ARG A 508 -2.52 -1.98 -0.59
N HIS A 509 -2.19 -2.95 0.23
CA HIS A 509 -0.98 -3.75 0.09
C HIS A 509 -0.98 -4.67 -1.15
N THR A 510 -2.15 -4.97 -1.75
CA THR A 510 -2.26 -5.88 -2.91
C THR A 510 -1.99 -5.17 -4.25
N PHE A 511 -2.19 -3.85 -4.35
CA PHE A 511 -2.16 -3.17 -5.64
C PHE A 511 -0.79 -3.18 -6.33
N ILE A 512 0.30 -2.96 -5.59
CA ILE A 512 1.64 -2.92 -6.17
C ILE A 512 2.09 -4.31 -6.65
N PRO A 513 1.94 -5.39 -5.86
CA PRO A 513 2.17 -6.76 -6.35
C PRO A 513 1.35 -7.11 -7.60
N GLU A 514 0.06 -6.76 -7.62
CA GLU A 514 -0.81 -7.02 -8.77
C GLU A 514 -0.38 -6.24 -10.03
N LEU A 515 -0.08 -4.94 -9.91
CA LEU A 515 0.39 -4.13 -11.02
C LEU A 515 1.71 -4.65 -11.60
N LYS A 516 2.61 -5.13 -10.72
CA LYS A 516 3.87 -5.76 -11.11
C LYS A 516 3.63 -7.10 -11.80
N ALA A 517 2.78 -7.96 -11.26
CA ALA A 517 2.44 -9.27 -11.85
C ALA A 517 1.78 -9.13 -13.24
N ASN A 518 0.98 -8.07 -13.45
CA ASN A 518 0.39 -7.74 -14.74
C ASN A 518 1.40 -7.11 -15.73
N GLY A 519 2.64 -6.85 -15.33
CA GLY A 519 3.65 -6.21 -16.17
C GLY A 519 3.40 -4.72 -16.45
N TYR A 520 2.59 -4.04 -15.64
CA TYR A 520 2.28 -2.62 -15.81
C TYR A 520 3.30 -1.70 -15.14
N ILE A 521 4.00 -2.20 -14.14
CA ILE A 521 5.07 -1.51 -13.43
C ILE A 521 6.28 -2.42 -13.25
N LYS A 522 7.42 -1.80 -13.00
CA LYS A 522 8.64 -2.46 -12.53
C LYS A 522 9.18 -1.76 -11.29
N ILE A 523 9.92 -2.49 -10.46
CA ILE A 523 10.56 -1.95 -9.27
C ILE A 523 12.07 -2.02 -9.48
N GLU A 524 12.73 -0.87 -9.48
CA GLU A 524 14.18 -0.73 -9.64
C GLU A 524 14.72 0.16 -8.52
N ASN A 525 15.71 -0.32 -7.77
CA ASN A 525 16.30 0.41 -6.65
C ASN A 525 15.27 0.99 -5.66
N LYS A 526 14.26 0.17 -5.30
CA LYS A 526 13.10 0.54 -4.47
C LYS A 526 12.15 1.57 -5.10
N ASN A 527 12.40 2.06 -6.32
CA ASN A 527 11.51 2.96 -7.05
C ASN A 527 10.50 2.19 -7.89
N ILE A 528 9.26 2.67 -7.89
CA ILE A 528 8.16 2.14 -8.69
C ILE A 528 8.12 2.92 -10.00
N LEU A 529 8.36 2.24 -11.11
CA LEU A 529 8.41 2.81 -12.45
C LEU A 529 7.29 2.26 -13.31
N ILE A 530 6.71 3.11 -14.16
CA ILE A 530 5.75 2.66 -15.17
C ILE A 530 6.45 1.80 -16.22
N ALA A 531 5.88 0.65 -16.57
CA ALA A 531 6.34 -0.18 -17.69
C ALA A 531 5.65 0.25 -19.01
N PRO A 532 6.22 -0.05 -20.18
CA PRO A 532 5.62 0.34 -21.47
C PRO A 532 4.16 -0.10 -21.62
N LEU A 533 3.84 -1.34 -21.24
CA LEU A 533 2.48 -1.86 -21.27
C LEU A 533 1.53 -1.07 -20.35
N GLY A 534 1.98 -0.71 -19.14
CA GLY A 534 1.19 0.08 -18.20
C GLY A 534 0.95 1.50 -18.73
N LYS A 535 1.96 2.13 -19.31
CA LYS A 535 1.84 3.47 -19.91
C LYS A 535 0.82 3.47 -21.06
N THR A 536 0.93 2.52 -21.99
CA THR A 536 -0.03 2.38 -23.09
C THR A 536 -1.45 2.14 -22.59
N LEU A 537 -1.63 1.30 -21.57
CA LEU A 537 -2.94 1.07 -20.98
C LEU A 537 -3.54 2.37 -20.42
N VAL A 538 -2.77 3.12 -19.62
CA VAL A 538 -3.24 4.38 -19.04
C VAL A 538 -3.58 5.42 -20.11
N GLU A 539 -2.74 5.57 -21.13
CA GLU A 539 -2.98 6.49 -22.24
C GLU A 539 -4.25 6.11 -23.03
N ALA A 540 -4.46 4.82 -23.28
CA ALA A 540 -5.66 4.33 -23.94
C ALA A 540 -6.92 4.60 -23.10
N VAL A 541 -6.86 4.29 -21.80
CA VAL A 541 -7.98 4.57 -20.87
C VAL A 541 -8.31 6.06 -20.85
N ARG A 542 -7.32 6.94 -20.76
CA ARG A 542 -7.53 8.41 -20.75
C ARG A 542 -8.20 8.95 -22.03
N LYS A 543 -8.00 8.28 -23.16
CA LYS A 543 -8.57 8.66 -24.47
C LYS A 543 -9.92 7.98 -24.77
N SER A 544 -10.37 7.05 -23.93
CA SER A 544 -11.57 6.26 -24.14
C SER A 544 -12.78 6.75 -23.32
N SER A 545 -13.91 6.10 -23.52
CA SER A 545 -15.15 6.30 -22.74
C SER A 545 -15.00 6.00 -21.24
N ILE A 546 -13.95 5.27 -20.85
CA ILE A 546 -13.66 4.91 -19.46
C ILE A 546 -12.54 5.77 -18.82
N LYS A 547 -12.30 6.98 -19.33
CA LYS A 547 -11.26 7.89 -18.83
C LYS A 547 -11.33 8.16 -17.32
N SER A 548 -12.52 8.14 -16.75
CA SER A 548 -12.75 8.29 -15.30
C SER A 548 -12.04 7.23 -14.45
N PHE A 549 -11.69 6.06 -15.00
CA PHE A 549 -10.90 5.04 -14.30
C PHE A 549 -9.41 5.41 -14.18
N ALA A 550 -8.91 6.32 -14.99
CA ALA A 550 -7.56 6.87 -14.88
C ALA A 550 -7.53 8.19 -14.09
N ASP A 551 -8.69 8.67 -13.63
CA ASP A 551 -8.83 9.92 -12.87
C ASP A 551 -8.86 9.62 -11.37
N ILE A 552 -7.92 10.20 -10.64
CA ILE A 552 -7.74 10.02 -9.19
C ILE A 552 -8.90 10.69 -8.43
N ALA A 553 -9.26 11.93 -8.81
CA ALA A 553 -10.33 12.66 -8.16
C ALA A 553 -11.67 11.95 -8.34
N GLN A 554 -11.96 11.47 -9.54
CA GLN A 554 -13.18 10.68 -9.81
C GLN A 554 -13.22 9.38 -9.01
N THR A 555 -12.07 8.70 -8.85
CA THR A 555 -12.01 7.48 -8.06
C THR A 555 -12.25 7.77 -6.58
N THR A 556 -11.71 8.86 -6.06
CA THR A 556 -11.93 9.33 -4.68
C THR A 556 -13.41 9.66 -4.45
N GLU A 557 -14.03 10.33 -5.40
CA GLU A 557 -15.47 10.64 -5.36
C GLU A 557 -16.32 9.36 -5.39
N TRP A 558 -15.94 8.36 -6.15
CA TRP A 558 -16.62 7.06 -6.15
C TRP A 558 -16.52 6.34 -4.79
N GLU A 559 -15.36 6.40 -4.13
CA GLU A 559 -15.22 5.84 -2.76
C GLU A 559 -16.16 6.57 -1.77
N ARG A 560 -16.27 7.89 -1.87
CA ARG A 560 -17.18 8.68 -1.04
C ARG A 560 -18.66 8.29 -1.29
N ARG A 561 -19.08 8.24 -2.55
CA ARG A 561 -20.46 7.87 -2.93
C ARG A 561 -20.81 6.47 -2.50
N LEU A 562 -19.88 5.54 -2.61
CA LEU A 562 -20.05 4.17 -2.15
C LEU A 562 -20.34 4.11 -0.64
N GLU A 563 -19.68 4.95 0.17
CA GLU A 563 -19.94 5.01 1.61
C GLU A 563 -21.25 5.70 1.98
N GLU A 564 -21.63 6.72 1.24
CA GLU A 564 -22.84 7.50 1.50
C GLU A 564 -24.11 6.81 1.02
N ASN A 565 -24.10 6.29 -0.22
CA ASN A 565 -25.25 5.65 -0.86
C ASN A 565 -24.82 4.41 -1.67
N PRO A 566 -24.58 3.27 -1.01
CA PRO A 566 -24.10 2.05 -1.66
C PRO A 566 -24.95 1.59 -2.85
N GLN A 567 -26.28 1.54 -2.67
CA GLN A 567 -27.21 1.07 -3.70
C GLN A 567 -27.29 2.03 -4.89
N GLY A 568 -27.27 3.34 -4.64
CA GLY A 568 -27.22 4.35 -5.70
C GLY A 568 -25.93 4.24 -6.51
N PHE A 569 -24.81 4.02 -5.84
CA PHE A 569 -23.51 3.84 -6.50
C PHE A 569 -23.45 2.59 -7.38
N GLU A 570 -23.99 1.45 -6.90
CA GLU A 570 -24.08 0.23 -7.72
C GLU A 570 -24.89 0.46 -9.00
N ASN A 571 -26.02 1.14 -8.91
CA ASN A 571 -26.86 1.47 -10.06
C ASN A 571 -26.15 2.45 -11.03
N GLU A 572 -25.44 3.44 -10.49
CA GLU A 572 -24.62 4.35 -11.28
C GLU A 572 -23.54 3.59 -12.07
N MET A 573 -22.85 2.66 -11.42
CA MET A 573 -21.85 1.82 -12.06
C MET A 573 -22.42 0.94 -13.17
N LYS A 574 -23.60 0.33 -12.95
CA LYS A 574 -24.31 -0.44 -14.00
C LYS A 574 -24.61 0.41 -15.23
N ASN A 575 -25.09 1.65 -15.02
CA ASN A 575 -25.42 2.58 -16.12
C ASN A 575 -24.17 3.07 -16.84
N PHE A 576 -23.12 3.43 -16.07
CA PHE A 576 -21.83 3.83 -16.62
C PHE A 576 -21.27 2.75 -17.57
N ILE A 577 -21.25 1.49 -17.12
CA ILE A 577 -20.71 0.38 -17.92
C ILE A 577 -21.52 0.18 -19.20
N ARG A 578 -22.88 0.22 -19.16
CA ARG A 578 -23.71 0.12 -20.38
C ARG A 578 -23.33 1.16 -21.41
N GLN A 579 -23.15 2.41 -20.99
CA GLN A 579 -22.80 3.52 -21.87
C GLN A 579 -21.37 3.41 -22.39
N ALA A 580 -20.43 3.09 -21.51
CA ALA A 580 -19.02 3.10 -21.83
C ALA A 580 -18.63 2.02 -22.84
N VAL A 581 -19.12 0.78 -22.67
CA VAL A 581 -18.74 -0.33 -23.57
C VAL A 581 -19.46 -0.28 -24.93
N ALA A 582 -20.48 0.56 -25.08
CA ALA A 582 -21.14 0.79 -26.37
C ALA A 582 -20.27 1.59 -27.35
N ILE A 583 -19.22 2.26 -26.86
CA ILE A 583 -18.32 3.09 -27.68
C ILE A 583 -17.08 2.25 -28.03
N PRO A 584 -16.91 1.78 -29.26
CA PRO A 584 -15.75 1.00 -29.65
C PRO A 584 -14.48 1.87 -29.66
N PHE A 585 -13.35 1.26 -29.32
CA PHE A 585 -12.03 1.88 -29.45
C PHE A 585 -10.96 0.80 -29.71
N GLU A 586 -9.79 1.23 -30.14
CA GLU A 586 -8.65 0.36 -30.40
C GLU A 586 -7.45 0.80 -29.55
N ILE A 587 -6.63 -0.16 -29.17
CA ILE A 587 -5.39 0.06 -28.41
C ILE A 587 -4.22 -0.47 -29.23
N GLY A 588 -3.34 0.43 -29.69
CA GLY A 588 -2.03 0.06 -30.23
C GLY A 588 -1.08 -0.29 -29.10
N LEU A 589 -0.79 -1.58 -28.91
CA LEU A 589 0.17 -1.99 -27.89
C LEU A 589 1.61 -1.73 -28.33
N PRO A 590 2.52 -1.36 -27.39
CA PRO A 590 3.93 -1.34 -27.67
C PRO A 590 4.41 -2.78 -27.97
N PRO A 591 5.49 -2.92 -28.74
CA PRO A 591 6.17 -4.21 -28.86
C PRO A 591 6.48 -4.74 -27.45
N ASP A 592 6.21 -6.00 -27.20
CA ASP A 592 6.55 -6.62 -25.93
C ASP A 592 8.09 -6.74 -25.85
N GLU A 593 8.73 -6.02 -24.94
CA GLU A 593 10.19 -6.05 -24.76
C GLU A 593 10.71 -7.48 -24.50
N ASN A 594 9.83 -8.35 -24.02
CA ASN A 594 10.12 -9.76 -23.77
C ASN A 594 9.59 -10.67 -24.90
N GLU A 595 8.97 -10.11 -25.93
CA GLU A 595 8.41 -10.90 -27.02
C GLU A 595 9.53 -11.43 -27.90
N ILE A 596 9.63 -12.76 -28.02
CA ILE A 596 10.60 -13.38 -28.90
C ILE A 596 10.15 -13.16 -30.35
N LEU A 597 10.89 -12.36 -31.07
CA LEU A 597 10.57 -12.07 -32.47
C LEU A 597 11.12 -13.13 -33.41
N CYS A 598 10.33 -13.49 -34.41
CA CYS A 598 10.76 -14.35 -35.49
C CYS A 598 11.96 -13.72 -36.23
N PRO A 599 13.08 -14.42 -36.39
CA PRO A 599 14.24 -13.89 -37.11
C PRO A 599 13.95 -13.62 -38.58
N LEU A 600 13.00 -14.33 -39.20
CA LEU A 600 12.60 -14.19 -40.61
C LEU A 600 11.72 -12.95 -40.87
N CYS A 601 10.59 -12.85 -40.20
CA CYS A 601 9.58 -11.83 -40.52
C CYS A 601 9.32 -10.82 -39.38
N LYS A 602 10.06 -10.89 -38.28
CA LYS A 602 9.98 -10.00 -37.11
C LYS A 602 8.63 -10.01 -36.39
N LYS A 603 7.69 -10.91 -36.77
CA LYS A 603 6.46 -11.11 -35.99
C LYS A 603 6.73 -11.96 -34.77
N PRO A 604 5.89 -11.86 -33.72
CA PRO A 604 6.07 -12.60 -32.47
C PRO A 604 6.06 -14.12 -32.67
N LEU A 605 6.86 -14.83 -31.85
CA LEU A 605 6.71 -16.27 -31.69
C LEU A 605 5.64 -16.58 -30.65
N ARG A 606 4.84 -17.61 -30.94
CA ARG A 606 3.82 -18.14 -30.02
C ARG A 606 4.20 -19.55 -29.58
N PHE A 607 4.06 -19.83 -28.31
CA PHE A 607 4.23 -21.20 -27.80
C PHE A 607 2.91 -21.94 -27.89
N GLY A 608 2.94 -23.14 -28.46
CA GLY A 608 1.74 -23.95 -28.65
C GLY A 608 2.05 -25.42 -28.81
N GLN A 609 0.97 -26.21 -28.88
CA GLN A 609 1.02 -27.66 -29.06
C GLN A 609 0.33 -28.06 -30.37
N THR A 610 0.96 -28.95 -31.11
CA THR A 610 0.35 -29.53 -32.33
C THR A 610 -0.76 -30.53 -31.96
N LYS A 611 -1.60 -30.87 -32.91
CA LYS A 611 -2.62 -31.93 -32.77
C LYS A 611 -2.03 -33.30 -32.33
N SER A 612 -0.77 -33.54 -32.67
CA SER A 612 0.00 -34.74 -32.28
C SER A 612 0.73 -34.61 -30.96
N GLY A 613 0.48 -33.57 -30.17
CA GLY A 613 1.01 -33.42 -28.80
C GLY A 613 2.39 -32.77 -28.70
N TYR A 614 3.07 -32.46 -29.80
CA TYR A 614 4.41 -31.83 -29.75
C TYR A 614 4.32 -30.33 -29.48
N LYS A 615 5.13 -29.85 -28.58
CA LYS A 615 5.21 -28.42 -28.20
C LYS A 615 6.27 -27.69 -29.02
N ASN A 616 5.97 -26.48 -29.44
CA ASN A 616 6.88 -25.64 -30.21
C ASN A 616 6.59 -24.14 -30.08
N TRP A 617 7.59 -23.34 -30.40
CA TRP A 617 7.43 -21.91 -30.68
C TRP A 617 7.28 -21.75 -32.19
N TYR A 618 6.18 -21.15 -32.63
CA TYR A 618 5.89 -20.91 -34.03
C TYR A 618 5.63 -19.44 -34.31
N CYS A 619 5.95 -18.97 -35.48
CA CYS A 619 5.73 -17.59 -35.87
C CYS A 619 4.24 -17.26 -35.96
N ALA A 620 3.79 -16.14 -35.35
CA ALA A 620 2.42 -15.64 -35.48
C ALA A 620 2.05 -15.31 -36.93
N GLY A 621 3.02 -15.05 -37.81
CA GLY A 621 2.86 -14.84 -39.22
C GLY A 621 2.70 -16.12 -40.04
N TYR A 622 2.43 -17.28 -39.43
CA TYR A 622 2.28 -18.56 -40.19
C TYR A 622 1.13 -18.53 -41.19
N LYS A 623 0.06 -17.79 -40.92
CA LYS A 623 -1.06 -17.59 -41.84
C LYS A 623 -0.67 -16.73 -43.05
N ASP A 624 0.35 -15.89 -42.88
CA ASP A 624 0.89 -15.01 -43.93
C ASP A 624 2.12 -15.63 -44.61
N GLY A 625 2.30 -16.95 -44.45
CA GLY A 625 3.33 -17.72 -45.13
C GLY A 625 4.64 -17.94 -44.40
N CYS A 626 4.84 -17.38 -43.21
CA CYS A 626 6.08 -17.59 -42.43
C CYS A 626 6.11 -18.98 -41.76
N GLN A 627 7.05 -19.83 -42.16
CA GLN A 627 7.16 -21.21 -41.68
C GLN A 627 8.12 -21.38 -40.47
N PHE A 628 8.66 -20.30 -39.92
CA PHE A 628 9.63 -20.37 -38.82
C PHE A 628 9.03 -21.03 -37.58
N ARG A 629 9.76 -22.03 -37.06
CA ARG A 629 9.37 -22.83 -35.88
C ARG A 629 10.57 -23.38 -35.15
N ILE A 630 10.51 -23.39 -33.83
CA ILE A 630 11.47 -24.05 -32.94
C ILE A 630 10.72 -25.04 -32.05
N TRP A 631 11.12 -26.31 -32.11
CA TRP A 631 10.55 -27.35 -31.25
C TRP A 631 11.09 -27.27 -29.83
N GLU A 632 10.21 -27.48 -28.83
CA GLU A 632 10.60 -27.50 -27.42
C GLU A 632 11.68 -28.57 -27.16
N ASN A 633 11.62 -29.70 -27.87
CA ASN A 633 12.55 -30.81 -27.72
C ASN A 633 13.51 -30.87 -28.91
N PHE A 634 14.79 -30.71 -28.64
CA PHE A 634 15.84 -30.83 -29.64
C PHE A 634 16.88 -31.85 -29.20
N ASN A 635 17.00 -32.98 -29.91
CA ASN A 635 17.93 -34.07 -29.62
C ASN A 635 17.90 -34.51 -28.15
N GLY A 636 16.69 -34.78 -27.60
CA GLY A 636 16.50 -35.20 -26.21
C GLY A 636 16.67 -34.09 -25.15
N GLY A 637 17.14 -32.90 -25.54
CA GLY A 637 17.21 -31.74 -24.66
C GLY A 637 15.99 -30.84 -24.78
N LYS A 638 15.50 -30.29 -23.66
CA LYS A 638 14.38 -29.37 -23.60
C LYS A 638 14.89 -27.93 -23.68
N LEU A 639 14.36 -27.16 -24.65
CA LEU A 639 14.62 -25.73 -24.80
C LEU A 639 13.67 -24.92 -23.91
N SER A 640 14.20 -23.97 -23.19
CA SER A 640 13.43 -22.98 -22.44
C SER A 640 13.13 -21.76 -23.31
N GLU A 641 12.18 -20.96 -22.89
CA GLU A 641 11.87 -19.67 -23.53
C GLU A 641 13.11 -18.78 -23.64
N ARG A 642 13.97 -18.75 -22.62
CA ARG A 642 15.25 -18.02 -22.64
C ARG A 642 16.21 -18.54 -23.73
N ASP A 643 16.24 -19.85 -23.95
CA ASP A 643 17.07 -20.43 -25.01
C ASP A 643 16.57 -19.98 -26.40
N VAL A 644 15.25 -20.00 -26.60
CA VAL A 644 14.64 -19.57 -27.85
C VAL A 644 14.85 -18.08 -28.09
N ALA A 645 14.77 -17.26 -27.05
CA ALA A 645 15.09 -15.83 -27.15
C ALA A 645 16.54 -15.57 -27.57
N LEU A 646 17.49 -16.33 -26.99
CA LEU A 646 18.91 -16.27 -27.41
C LEU A 646 19.09 -16.68 -28.88
N LEU A 647 18.49 -17.80 -29.29
CA LEU A 647 18.55 -18.27 -30.69
C LEU A 647 18.01 -17.23 -31.65
N CYS A 648 16.81 -16.69 -31.39
CA CYS A 648 16.18 -15.71 -32.26
C CYS A 648 16.88 -14.35 -32.29
N SER A 649 17.69 -14.02 -31.25
CA SER A 649 18.55 -12.84 -31.22
C SER A 649 19.94 -13.08 -31.84
N GLY A 650 20.19 -14.23 -32.48
CA GLY A 650 21.47 -14.58 -33.08
C GLY A 650 22.56 -14.98 -32.09
N LYS A 651 22.21 -15.27 -30.84
CA LYS A 651 23.14 -15.67 -29.78
C LYS A 651 23.12 -17.18 -29.59
N LYS A 652 24.23 -17.74 -29.04
CA LYS A 652 24.32 -19.15 -28.66
C LYS A 652 23.66 -19.39 -27.32
N THR A 653 23.04 -20.55 -27.14
CA THR A 653 22.52 -20.99 -25.84
C THR A 653 23.69 -21.35 -24.89
N PRO A 654 23.45 -21.37 -23.56
CA PRO A 654 24.32 -22.11 -22.65
C PRO A 654 24.47 -23.58 -23.08
N ALA A 655 25.54 -24.25 -22.65
CA ALA A 655 25.75 -25.67 -22.97
C ALA A 655 24.57 -26.51 -22.45
N LYS A 656 23.97 -27.27 -23.35
CA LYS A 656 22.80 -28.13 -23.07
C LYS A 656 23.21 -29.59 -23.10
N LYS A 657 22.64 -30.40 -22.19
CA LYS A 657 22.75 -31.86 -22.25
C LYS A 657 21.78 -32.34 -23.32
N LEU A 658 22.31 -32.98 -24.34
CA LEU A 658 21.62 -33.54 -25.48
C LEU A 658 21.94 -35.04 -25.61
N CYS A 659 21.12 -35.79 -26.34
CA CYS A 659 21.30 -37.20 -26.58
C CYS A 659 21.41 -37.49 -28.08
N SER A 660 22.43 -38.20 -28.49
CA SER A 660 22.65 -38.58 -29.88
C SER A 660 21.64 -39.68 -30.31
N LYS A 661 20.84 -39.38 -31.31
CA LYS A 661 19.90 -40.36 -31.89
C LYS A 661 20.56 -41.58 -32.54
N LYS A 662 21.86 -41.46 -32.94
CA LYS A 662 22.60 -42.55 -33.56
C LYS A 662 23.26 -43.47 -32.54
N THR A 663 23.82 -42.91 -31.46
CA THR A 663 24.65 -43.67 -30.51
C THR A 663 24.00 -43.84 -29.12
N ASN A 664 22.87 -43.17 -28.89
CA ASN A 664 22.14 -43.11 -27.61
C ASN A 664 23.03 -42.63 -26.45
N LYS A 665 24.12 -41.87 -26.74
CA LYS A 665 25.02 -41.29 -25.76
C LYS A 665 24.71 -39.84 -25.51
N ASP A 666 24.83 -39.41 -24.26
CA ASP A 666 24.70 -38.03 -23.87
C ASP A 666 25.95 -37.22 -24.26
N TYR A 667 25.74 -36.00 -24.68
CA TYR A 667 26.81 -35.02 -24.96
C TYR A 667 26.36 -33.61 -24.57
N LYS A 668 27.29 -32.67 -24.47
CA LYS A 668 26.99 -31.27 -24.24
C LYS A 668 27.27 -30.44 -25.50
N ALA A 669 26.36 -29.56 -25.84
CA ALA A 669 26.54 -28.63 -26.96
C ALA A 669 25.81 -27.31 -26.71
N ARG A 670 26.33 -26.25 -27.32
CA ARG A 670 25.65 -24.95 -27.45
C ARG A 670 24.89 -24.92 -28.78
N LEU A 671 23.65 -24.37 -28.74
CA LEU A 671 22.84 -24.29 -29.93
C LEU A 671 22.87 -22.86 -30.48
N TYR A 672 22.79 -22.73 -31.80
CA TYR A 672 22.67 -21.46 -32.51
C TYR A 672 21.87 -21.63 -33.79
N LEU A 673 21.38 -20.53 -34.36
CA LEU A 673 20.75 -20.56 -35.71
C LEU A 673 21.81 -20.23 -36.77
N ASP A 674 21.84 -21.04 -37.84
CA ASP A 674 22.68 -20.74 -39.02
C ASP A 674 22.05 -19.65 -39.93
N ALA A 675 22.66 -19.39 -41.07
CA ALA A 675 22.18 -18.38 -42.04
C ALA A 675 20.78 -18.68 -42.57
N ASP A 676 20.37 -19.96 -42.59
CA ASP A 676 19.07 -20.44 -43.05
C ASP A 676 18.09 -20.56 -41.85
N PHE A 677 18.45 -20.02 -40.71
CA PHE A 677 17.67 -20.08 -39.45
C PHE A 677 17.37 -21.51 -38.98
N GLN A 678 18.23 -22.47 -39.29
CA GLN A 678 18.17 -23.85 -38.76
C GLN A 678 19.02 -23.97 -37.50
N ILE A 679 18.52 -24.76 -36.51
CA ILE A 679 19.29 -24.98 -35.29
C ILE A 679 20.50 -25.86 -35.59
N LYS A 680 21.69 -25.33 -35.36
CA LYS A 680 22.97 -26.03 -35.34
C LYS A 680 23.54 -26.13 -33.96
N MET A 681 24.53 -26.97 -33.79
CA MET A 681 25.17 -27.21 -32.52
C MET A 681 26.71 -27.09 -32.61
N GLU A 682 27.29 -26.58 -31.57
CA GLU A 682 28.71 -26.51 -31.31
C GLU A 682 28.99 -27.29 -30.04
N PHE A 683 29.83 -28.32 -30.13
CA PHE A 683 30.16 -29.15 -28.97
C PHE A 683 30.84 -28.28 -27.91
N ALA A 684 30.47 -28.49 -26.66
CA ALA A 684 31.06 -27.84 -25.51
C ALA A 684 31.85 -28.91 -24.71
N ASP A 685 33.05 -28.56 -24.36
CA ASP A 685 33.93 -29.41 -23.54
C ASP A 685 33.34 -29.69 -22.15
#